data_a2336c0c8d337cab385922fce0578fcd
#
_entry.id   a2336c0c8d337cab385922fce0578fcd
#
_cell.length_a   1.000
_cell.length_b   1.000
_cell.length_c   1.000
_cell.angle_alpha   90.00
_cell.angle_beta   90.00
_cell.angle_gamma   90.00
#
_symmetry.space_group_name_H-M   'P 1'
#
loop_
_entity.id
_entity.type
_entity.pdbx_description
1 polymer ?
#
loop_
_entity_poly.entity_id
_entity_poly.type
_entity_poly.pdbx_seq_one_letter_code
_entity_poly.pdbx_strand_id
1 'polypeptide(L)'
;MRTMNSRIISLYFYVILFSSCSNYDFSETVSTYPTNPKPGTEVEILYCPSDSELKTVDEIIATIRIYGEKDFNGKSMFTMPNNVIDTEEYSLEKIKGGWVISVFIPDSAVGLIAVFKSGEKVDDGQGLGYPVFLQDANGEIISGSLAGYSAAVLARGWGSNFNKDTHSDTLLSNFYSEFQKNPEKELDFLFSFFTVLKNSKGEGSFDEIGEILGNISANENLTEDKMFFLSAWYRTIKNNEKSDYYKQEALQRYPNGQWAEREASREFYKIEGAGNKKDFLDKHIKNYPFVRSLDYMRGVILADYIQSEDFKGAYNYHLSLENLSLSTRPVFSSIQKLGKTTEEDMHLLSSITESFVSKAREGIKEKNTGKPVLNSSKYWEEGKIYNLANALDASATISSLLGKKREALVISSESYQKSKGKNKQINYRYGNILNDLGNADSAKKIIEKSIASGIEIPEMEDLLKNIYISENGSDRGYENYFSKVKSRAMSDLKGKILDKMVMKQAPSFMLLDTDGKEVKLSDFKSKIVILDFWATWCGPCIKSFPAMQKAMEKYENVKFLFVNSRETAENKLEAVTELMEEGSYPFHVLMDVKDEVFGSYEISFLPTKIIIDGNQKIRYESVGYLGETELLDELENLINILGDTVI
;
A
#
# COMPACT_ATOMS: atom_id res chain seq x y z
N MET A 1 -54.88 -16.51 -2.57
CA MET A 1 -54.78 -17.70 -3.49
C MET A 1 -53.69 -17.43 -4.50
N ARG A 2 -52.72 -18.33 -4.45
CA ARG A 2 -51.65 -18.63 -5.44
C ARG A 2 -50.55 -17.63 -5.67
N THR A 3 -49.48 -17.82 -4.91
CA THR A 3 -48.06 -17.68 -5.24
C THR A 3 -47.73 -18.28 -6.60
N MET A 4 -47.00 -17.53 -7.44
CA MET A 4 -46.28 -18.11 -8.56
C MET A 4 -44.88 -17.49 -8.68
N ASN A 5 -43.95 -18.23 -8.21
CA ASN A 5 -42.53 -18.43 -8.61
C ASN A 5 -41.88 -17.44 -9.55
N SER A 6 -40.96 -16.67 -8.97
CA SER A 6 -39.81 -16.02 -9.61
C SER A 6 -38.64 -17.02 -9.77
N ARG A 7 -38.73 -17.93 -10.70
CA ARG A 7 -37.60 -18.75 -11.21
C ARG A 7 -37.92 -19.07 -12.65
N ILE A 8 -37.50 -18.31 -13.58
CA ILE A 8 -37.22 -18.59 -15.02
C ILE A 8 -37.01 -17.23 -15.71
N ILE A 9 -35.90 -16.56 -15.48
CA ILE A 9 -35.26 -15.61 -16.41
C ILE A 9 -33.75 -15.68 -16.09
N SER A 10 -33.14 -16.76 -16.49
CA SER A 10 -31.66 -16.88 -16.49
C SER A 10 -31.22 -18.05 -17.38
N LEU A 11 -31.81 -18.18 -18.56
CA LEU A 11 -31.41 -19.25 -19.50
C LEU A 11 -31.68 -18.89 -20.97
N TYR A 12 -31.55 -17.62 -21.39
CA TYR A 12 -31.71 -17.25 -22.79
C TYR A 12 -30.69 -16.19 -23.27
N PHE A 13 -29.44 -16.21 -22.77
CA PHE A 13 -28.36 -15.37 -23.32
C PHE A 13 -27.07 -16.13 -23.63
N TYR A 14 -27.15 -17.42 -23.94
CA TYR A 14 -25.97 -18.24 -24.23
C TYR A 14 -26.00 -18.90 -25.61
N VAL A 15 -26.68 -18.33 -26.61
CA VAL A 15 -26.62 -18.85 -27.99
C VAL A 15 -26.80 -17.72 -28.99
N ILE A 16 -25.90 -16.76 -29.07
CA ILE A 16 -25.58 -15.97 -30.29
C ILE A 16 -24.17 -15.42 -30.12
N LEU A 17 -23.15 -16.24 -30.18
CA LEU A 17 -21.75 -15.80 -30.30
C LEU A 17 -20.90 -16.85 -31.04
N PHE A 18 -21.40 -17.33 -32.20
CA PHE A 18 -20.58 -18.17 -33.08
C PHE A 18 -20.80 -17.81 -34.53
N SER A 19 -20.64 -16.54 -34.92
CA SER A 19 -20.50 -16.21 -36.35
C SER A 19 -19.98 -14.81 -36.64
N SER A 20 -18.95 -14.29 -35.93
CA SER A 20 -18.29 -13.07 -36.37
C SER A 20 -16.81 -12.95 -35.93
N CYS A 21 -16.04 -14.02 -36.01
CA CYS A 21 -14.58 -13.94 -35.81
C CYS A 21 -13.82 -13.18 -36.93
N SER A 22 -14.52 -12.47 -37.81
CA SER A 22 -13.89 -11.76 -38.97
C SER A 22 -13.75 -10.24 -38.77
N ASN A 23 -14.19 -9.66 -37.67
CA ASN A 23 -14.25 -8.21 -37.50
C ASN A 23 -13.33 -7.64 -36.38
N TYR A 24 -12.55 -8.48 -35.70
CA TYR A 24 -11.62 -7.99 -34.67
C TYR A 24 -10.29 -7.57 -35.35
N ASP A 25 -9.84 -6.36 -34.99
CA ASP A 25 -8.56 -5.83 -35.41
C ASP A 25 -7.52 -6.02 -34.31
N PHE A 26 -6.50 -6.81 -34.56
CA PHE A 26 -5.35 -7.07 -33.69
C PHE A 26 -4.06 -6.42 -34.26
N SER A 27 -4.18 -5.40 -35.06
CA SER A 27 -3.01 -4.66 -35.59
C SER A 27 -2.29 -3.86 -34.52
N GLU A 28 -2.99 -3.50 -33.43
CA GLU A 28 -2.46 -2.81 -32.25
C GLU A 28 -2.41 -3.75 -31.03
N THR A 29 -1.57 -3.41 -30.04
CA THR A 29 -1.47 -4.17 -28.78
C THR A 29 -2.81 -4.20 -28.04
N VAL A 30 -3.54 -3.08 -28.02
CA VAL A 30 -4.88 -2.96 -27.46
C VAL A 30 -5.78 -2.22 -28.44
N SER A 31 -6.91 -2.81 -28.77
CA SER A 31 -7.96 -2.20 -29.58
C SER A 31 -9.34 -2.47 -28.97
N THR A 32 -10.38 -1.89 -29.54
CA THR A 32 -11.76 -2.05 -29.02
C THR A 32 -12.74 -2.43 -30.13
N TYR A 33 -13.79 -3.11 -29.72
CA TYR A 33 -14.97 -3.31 -30.54
C TYR A 33 -16.24 -2.89 -29.74
N PRO A 34 -17.02 -1.94 -30.25
CA PRO A 34 -16.79 -1.17 -31.49
C PRO A 34 -15.52 -0.30 -31.38
N THR A 35 -14.96 0.09 -32.54
CA THR A 35 -13.79 0.98 -32.65
C THR A 35 -14.05 2.39 -32.09
N ASN A 36 -15.33 2.75 -31.90
CA ASN A 36 -15.80 4.01 -31.34
C ASN A 36 -16.50 3.75 -30.01
N PRO A 37 -15.76 3.43 -28.92
CA PRO A 37 -16.36 3.11 -27.64
C PRO A 37 -17.05 4.34 -27.03
N LYS A 38 -18.23 4.13 -26.43
CA LYS A 38 -19.08 5.20 -25.87
C LYS A 38 -19.42 4.94 -24.40
N PRO A 39 -19.62 5.99 -23.59
CA PRO A 39 -20.23 5.84 -22.25
C PRO A 39 -21.61 5.20 -22.34
N GLY A 40 -22.03 4.51 -21.27
CA GLY A 40 -23.31 3.84 -21.18
C GLY A 40 -23.42 2.56 -22.03
N THR A 41 -22.32 2.06 -22.60
CA THR A 41 -22.31 0.89 -23.50
C THR A 41 -21.38 -0.20 -23.00
N GLU A 42 -21.58 -1.40 -23.54
CA GLU A 42 -20.64 -2.52 -23.41
C GLU A 42 -19.59 -2.43 -24.51
N VAL A 43 -18.32 -2.58 -24.15
CA VAL A 43 -17.18 -2.48 -25.05
C VAL A 43 -16.31 -3.71 -24.88
N GLU A 44 -15.96 -4.36 -26.00
CA GLU A 44 -14.97 -5.42 -26.01
C GLU A 44 -13.58 -4.82 -26.14
N ILE A 45 -12.69 -5.20 -25.22
CA ILE A 45 -11.28 -4.84 -25.23
C ILE A 45 -10.50 -6.03 -25.78
N LEU A 46 -9.79 -5.79 -26.87
CA LEU A 46 -8.97 -6.77 -27.58
C LEU A 46 -7.51 -6.55 -27.19
N TYR A 47 -6.81 -7.63 -26.83
CA TYR A 47 -5.40 -7.56 -26.44
C TYR A 47 -4.55 -8.55 -27.25
N CYS A 48 -3.49 -8.04 -27.90
CA CYS A 48 -2.51 -8.81 -28.65
C CYS A 48 -1.11 -8.65 -28.04
N PRO A 49 -0.62 -9.61 -27.24
CA PRO A 49 0.69 -9.53 -26.56
C PRO A 49 1.86 -9.86 -27.53
N SER A 50 1.94 -9.24 -28.71
CA SER A 50 2.93 -9.59 -29.74
C SER A 50 4.38 -9.43 -29.28
N ASP A 51 4.66 -8.38 -28.50
CA ASP A 51 5.99 -7.99 -28.01
C ASP A 51 6.12 -8.08 -26.47
N SER A 52 5.14 -8.71 -25.80
CA SER A 52 5.07 -8.84 -24.34
C SER A 52 5.50 -10.24 -23.87
N GLU A 53 5.98 -10.33 -22.62
CA GLU A 53 6.23 -11.60 -21.94
C GLU A 53 4.96 -12.46 -21.75
N LEU A 54 3.77 -11.88 -22.01
CA LEU A 54 2.48 -12.55 -21.96
C LEU A 54 2.13 -13.31 -23.24
N LYS A 55 2.99 -13.29 -24.27
CA LYS A 55 2.76 -13.95 -25.57
C LYS A 55 2.50 -15.45 -25.47
N THR A 56 3.13 -16.12 -24.49
CA THR A 56 3.15 -17.58 -24.38
C THR A 56 2.38 -18.12 -23.17
N VAL A 57 1.57 -17.29 -22.53
CA VAL A 57 0.82 -17.72 -21.35
C VAL A 57 -0.54 -18.34 -21.70
N ASP A 58 -1.08 -19.13 -20.77
CA ASP A 58 -2.35 -19.82 -20.96
C ASP A 58 -3.55 -19.06 -20.36
N GLU A 59 -3.30 -18.08 -19.49
CA GLU A 59 -4.32 -17.22 -18.90
C GLU A 59 -3.80 -15.79 -18.77
N ILE A 60 -4.68 -14.83 -18.99
CA ILE A 60 -4.41 -13.41 -18.80
C ILE A 60 -5.54 -12.78 -17.99
N ILE A 61 -5.16 -11.94 -17.03
CA ILE A 61 -6.08 -11.10 -16.27
C ILE A 61 -5.82 -9.65 -16.66
N ALA A 62 -6.87 -8.92 -17.05
CA ALA A 62 -6.81 -7.47 -17.19
C ALA A 62 -7.26 -6.79 -15.90
N THR A 63 -6.53 -5.78 -15.48
CA THR A 63 -7.00 -4.77 -14.53
C THR A 63 -7.49 -3.59 -15.34
N ILE A 64 -8.76 -3.30 -15.26
CA ILE A 64 -9.41 -2.18 -15.96
C ILE A 64 -9.73 -1.10 -14.94
N ARG A 65 -9.24 0.11 -15.20
CA ARG A 65 -9.53 1.30 -14.42
C ARG A 65 -10.34 2.28 -15.26
N ILE A 66 -11.56 2.55 -14.85
CA ILE A 66 -12.48 3.50 -15.51
C ILE A 66 -12.35 4.85 -14.81
N TYR A 67 -12.24 5.94 -15.57
CA TYR A 67 -12.04 7.28 -15.03
C TYR A 67 -12.99 8.33 -15.60
N GLY A 68 -13.22 9.37 -14.80
CA GLY A 68 -14.08 10.50 -15.12
C GLY A 68 -13.30 11.78 -15.43
N GLU A 69 -14.03 12.86 -15.62
CA GLU A 69 -13.59 14.12 -16.22
C GLU A 69 -12.99 15.15 -15.25
N LYS A 70 -12.76 14.80 -13.95
CA LYS A 70 -12.20 15.74 -12.96
C LYS A 70 -11.59 15.03 -11.74
N ASP A 71 -10.60 15.67 -11.11
CA ASP A 71 -9.78 15.12 -10.03
C ASP A 71 -10.57 14.54 -8.84
N PHE A 72 -11.66 15.18 -8.45
CA PHE A 72 -12.34 14.84 -7.20
C PHE A 72 -13.72 14.20 -7.35
N ASN A 73 -14.31 14.17 -8.55
CA ASN A 73 -15.64 13.60 -8.79
C ASN A 73 -16.66 13.89 -7.67
N GLY A 74 -16.71 15.14 -7.18
CA GLY A 74 -17.59 15.56 -6.09
C GLY A 74 -17.12 15.19 -4.67
N LYS A 75 -15.91 14.66 -4.51
CA LYS A 75 -15.29 14.40 -3.20
C LYS A 75 -14.54 15.63 -2.69
N SER A 76 -14.39 15.74 -1.37
CA SER A 76 -13.64 16.81 -0.72
C SER A 76 -12.15 16.77 -1.07
N MET A 77 -11.50 17.91 -1.22
CA MET A 77 -10.06 18.08 -1.42
C MET A 77 -9.21 17.63 -0.21
N PHE A 78 -9.82 17.38 0.94
CA PHE A 78 -9.17 16.74 2.09
C PHE A 78 -8.86 15.25 1.85
N THR A 79 -9.43 14.65 0.80
CA THR A 79 -9.10 13.28 0.37
C THR A 79 -8.03 13.31 -0.70
N MET A 80 -7.36 12.17 -0.94
CA MET A 80 -6.46 12.07 -2.08
C MET A 80 -7.24 12.27 -3.38
N PRO A 81 -6.71 13.04 -4.35
CA PRO A 81 -7.38 13.26 -5.62
C PRO A 81 -7.55 11.94 -6.35
N ASN A 82 -8.71 11.72 -6.91
CA ASN A 82 -9.05 10.48 -7.57
C ASN A 82 -10.22 10.68 -8.52
N ASN A 83 -9.92 10.71 -9.82
CA ASN A 83 -10.92 10.74 -10.87
C ASN A 83 -11.38 9.33 -11.28
N VAL A 84 -10.87 8.28 -10.63
CA VAL A 84 -11.26 6.90 -10.92
C VAL A 84 -12.70 6.65 -10.44
N ILE A 85 -13.51 6.10 -11.32
CA ILE A 85 -14.90 5.72 -11.07
C ILE A 85 -14.94 4.30 -10.52
N ASP A 86 -14.20 3.38 -11.15
CA ASP A 86 -14.12 1.99 -10.74
C ASP A 86 -12.81 1.33 -11.20
N THR A 87 -12.42 0.26 -10.50
CA THR A 87 -11.31 -0.61 -10.87
C THR A 87 -11.73 -2.06 -10.71
N GLU A 88 -11.61 -2.87 -11.78
CA GLU A 88 -11.95 -4.29 -11.72
C GLU A 88 -10.91 -5.17 -12.42
N GLU A 89 -10.85 -6.43 -12.00
CA GLU A 89 -10.06 -7.47 -12.64
C GLU A 89 -10.95 -8.42 -13.43
N TYR A 90 -10.55 -8.70 -14.67
CA TYR A 90 -11.25 -9.57 -15.61
C TYR A 90 -10.32 -10.65 -16.13
N SER A 91 -10.79 -11.90 -16.18
CA SER A 91 -10.10 -12.96 -16.93
C SER A 91 -10.43 -12.84 -18.41
N LEU A 92 -9.40 -12.81 -19.28
CA LEU A 92 -9.59 -12.70 -20.71
C LEU A 92 -9.90 -14.07 -21.34
N GLU A 93 -10.74 -14.06 -22.36
CA GLU A 93 -10.97 -15.22 -23.23
C GLU A 93 -9.94 -15.22 -24.38
N LYS A 94 -9.32 -16.38 -24.62
CA LYS A 94 -8.37 -16.57 -25.71
C LYS A 94 -9.13 -16.88 -26.99
N ILE A 95 -8.92 -16.05 -28.01
CA ILE A 95 -9.54 -16.21 -29.33
C ILE A 95 -8.48 -16.25 -30.43
N LYS A 96 -8.90 -16.50 -31.67
CA LYS A 96 -7.96 -16.50 -32.81
C LYS A 96 -7.41 -15.07 -33.03
N GLY A 97 -6.12 -14.89 -32.82
CA GLY A 97 -5.42 -13.61 -33.02
C GLY A 97 -5.04 -12.91 -31.70
N GLY A 98 -5.69 -13.22 -30.58
CA GLY A 98 -5.40 -12.55 -29.31
C GLY A 98 -6.33 -12.96 -28.17
N TRP A 99 -6.66 -11.99 -27.34
CA TRP A 99 -7.48 -12.13 -26.15
C TRP A 99 -8.57 -11.06 -26.13
N VAL A 100 -9.72 -11.36 -25.52
CA VAL A 100 -10.86 -10.46 -25.46
C VAL A 100 -11.53 -10.47 -24.10
N ILE A 101 -12.05 -9.32 -23.68
CA ILE A 101 -13.00 -9.17 -22.58
C ILE A 101 -14.08 -8.17 -22.94
N SER A 102 -15.28 -8.33 -22.36
CA SER A 102 -16.36 -7.35 -22.42
C SER A 102 -16.44 -6.56 -21.13
N VAL A 103 -16.54 -5.24 -21.21
CA VAL A 103 -16.58 -4.30 -20.09
C VAL A 103 -17.72 -3.31 -20.28
N PHE A 104 -18.61 -3.21 -19.30
CA PHE A 104 -19.63 -2.15 -19.29
C PHE A 104 -19.01 -0.81 -18.85
N ILE A 105 -19.23 0.23 -19.63
CA ILE A 105 -18.70 1.56 -19.39
C ILE A 105 -19.80 2.45 -18.79
N PRO A 106 -19.64 2.99 -17.57
CA PRO A 106 -20.61 3.92 -16.99
C PRO A 106 -20.81 5.21 -17.80
N ASP A 107 -22.00 5.82 -17.73
CA ASP A 107 -22.32 7.08 -18.43
C ASP A 107 -21.39 8.25 -18.03
N SER A 108 -20.86 8.24 -16.81
CA SER A 108 -19.96 9.28 -16.29
C SER A 108 -18.49 9.10 -16.69
N ALA A 109 -18.16 8.05 -17.41
CA ALA A 109 -16.78 7.77 -17.81
C ALA A 109 -16.37 8.59 -19.04
N VAL A 110 -15.10 9.00 -19.08
CA VAL A 110 -14.47 9.62 -20.27
C VAL A 110 -13.37 8.75 -20.88
N GLY A 111 -12.98 7.69 -20.17
CA GLY A 111 -12.00 6.73 -20.66
C GLY A 111 -11.76 5.60 -19.66
N LEU A 112 -10.91 4.67 -20.07
CA LEU A 112 -10.38 3.61 -19.23
C LEU A 112 -8.91 3.34 -19.50
N ILE A 113 -8.26 2.65 -18.58
CA ILE A 113 -6.88 2.18 -18.71
C ILE A 113 -6.89 0.67 -18.47
N ALA A 114 -6.24 -0.09 -19.34
CA ALA A 114 -6.03 -1.52 -19.20
C ALA A 114 -4.57 -1.84 -18.85
N VAL A 115 -4.37 -2.80 -17.94
CA VAL A 115 -3.09 -3.42 -17.62
C VAL A 115 -3.28 -4.93 -17.60
N PHE A 116 -2.37 -5.69 -18.16
CA PHE A 116 -2.50 -7.13 -18.31
C PHE A 116 -1.46 -7.88 -17.50
N LYS A 117 -1.83 -9.03 -16.92
CA LYS A 117 -0.91 -9.86 -16.13
C LYS A 117 -1.21 -11.34 -16.25
N SER A 118 -0.17 -12.16 -16.02
CA SER A 118 -0.26 -13.60 -15.83
C SER A 118 0.76 -14.04 -14.78
N GLY A 119 0.29 -14.44 -13.60
CA GLY A 119 1.16 -14.65 -12.45
C GLY A 119 1.92 -13.37 -12.07
N GLU A 120 3.25 -13.44 -12.05
CA GLU A 120 4.14 -12.30 -11.75
C GLU A 120 4.48 -11.45 -13.01
N LYS A 121 4.16 -11.94 -14.20
CA LYS A 121 4.41 -11.21 -15.45
C LYS A 121 3.36 -10.15 -15.66
N VAL A 122 3.79 -8.93 -15.99
CA VAL A 122 2.90 -7.77 -16.18
C VAL A 122 3.23 -7.08 -17.49
N ASP A 123 2.20 -6.75 -18.25
CA ASP A 123 2.27 -5.83 -19.37
C ASP A 123 1.44 -4.59 -19.04
N ASP A 124 2.13 -3.56 -18.60
CA ASP A 124 1.56 -2.31 -18.11
C ASP A 124 1.80 -1.12 -19.03
N GLY A 125 2.17 -1.38 -20.28
CA GLY A 125 2.44 -0.31 -21.24
C GLY A 125 3.58 0.61 -20.76
N GLN A 126 4.64 0.04 -20.20
CA GLN A 126 5.77 0.76 -19.61
C GLN A 126 5.39 1.64 -18.41
N GLY A 127 4.42 1.21 -17.62
CA GLY A 127 3.98 1.91 -16.41
C GLY A 127 2.84 2.91 -16.64
N LEU A 128 2.42 3.13 -17.88
CA LEU A 128 1.33 4.04 -18.24
C LEU A 128 -0.03 3.33 -18.43
N GLY A 129 -0.03 2.01 -18.58
CA GLY A 129 -1.19 1.25 -19.03
C GLY A 129 -1.54 1.54 -20.48
N TYR A 130 -2.59 0.90 -20.95
CA TYR A 130 -3.13 1.08 -22.31
C TYR A 130 -4.42 1.88 -22.23
N PRO A 131 -4.42 3.17 -22.64
CA PRO A 131 -5.62 4.00 -22.58
C PRO A 131 -6.60 3.66 -23.68
N VAL A 132 -7.89 3.70 -23.36
CA VAL A 132 -9.00 3.70 -24.30
C VAL A 132 -9.81 4.97 -24.06
N PHE A 133 -9.81 5.88 -25.02
CA PHE A 133 -10.57 7.12 -24.95
C PHE A 133 -11.97 6.91 -25.50
N LEU A 134 -12.97 7.40 -24.77
CA LEU A 134 -14.36 7.30 -25.21
C LEU A 134 -14.73 8.45 -26.14
N GLN A 135 -15.71 8.18 -27.00
CA GLN A 135 -16.21 9.14 -27.97
C GLN A 135 -17.63 9.58 -27.64
N ASP A 136 -17.94 10.81 -27.98
CA ASP A 136 -19.28 11.38 -27.88
C ASP A 136 -20.22 10.89 -29.01
N ALA A 137 -21.41 11.46 -29.11
CA ALA A 137 -22.38 11.12 -30.13
C ALA A 137 -21.89 11.47 -31.55
N ASN A 138 -20.99 12.46 -31.71
CA ASN A 138 -20.43 12.92 -32.98
C ASN A 138 -19.17 12.13 -33.39
N GLY A 139 -18.67 11.24 -32.54
CA GLY A 139 -17.46 10.48 -32.79
C GLY A 139 -16.17 11.20 -32.38
N GLU A 140 -16.27 12.31 -31.63
CA GLU A 140 -15.13 13.05 -31.11
C GLU A 140 -14.76 12.53 -29.71
N ILE A 141 -13.46 12.54 -29.38
CA ILE A 141 -12.98 12.18 -28.04
C ILE A 141 -13.60 13.14 -27.00
N ILE A 142 -14.18 12.57 -25.95
CA ILE A 142 -14.84 13.33 -24.91
C ILE A 142 -13.86 14.29 -24.24
N SER A 143 -14.28 15.54 -24.04
CA SER A 143 -13.52 16.57 -23.34
C SER A 143 -13.13 16.12 -21.91
N GLY A 144 -11.86 16.34 -21.55
CA GLY A 144 -11.29 15.89 -20.30
C GLY A 144 -10.67 14.48 -20.34
N SER A 145 -10.72 13.77 -21.47
CA SER A 145 -10.19 12.40 -21.58
C SER A 145 -8.68 12.32 -21.41
N LEU A 146 -7.90 13.24 -22.02
CA LEU A 146 -6.43 13.22 -21.92
C LEU A 146 -5.94 13.61 -20.52
N ALA A 147 -6.51 14.67 -19.95
CA ALA A 147 -6.22 15.09 -18.57
C ALA A 147 -6.69 14.02 -17.57
N GLY A 148 -7.88 13.45 -17.79
CA GLY A 148 -8.45 12.36 -17.00
C GLY A 148 -7.59 11.10 -17.00
N TYR A 149 -7.04 10.72 -18.14
CA TYR A 149 -6.07 9.64 -18.25
C TYR A 149 -4.83 9.91 -17.37
N SER A 150 -4.22 11.09 -17.54
CA SER A 150 -3.03 11.46 -16.77
C SER A 150 -3.28 11.48 -15.26
N ALA A 151 -4.45 11.97 -14.83
CA ALA A 151 -4.86 11.93 -13.43
C ALA A 151 -5.10 10.48 -12.92
N ALA A 152 -5.73 9.62 -13.75
CA ALA A 152 -6.02 8.24 -13.40
C ALA A 152 -4.75 7.38 -13.29
N VAL A 153 -3.71 7.66 -14.09
CA VAL A 153 -2.38 7.04 -13.94
C VAL A 153 -1.76 7.39 -12.61
N LEU A 154 -1.92 8.63 -12.13
CA LEU A 154 -1.42 9.08 -10.82
C LEU A 154 -2.19 8.50 -9.64
N ALA A 155 -3.44 8.09 -9.81
CA ALA A 155 -4.28 7.61 -8.72
C ALA A 155 -3.74 6.32 -8.12
N ARG A 156 -3.42 6.33 -6.80
CA ARG A 156 -2.85 5.19 -6.09
C ARG A 156 -3.94 4.31 -5.49
N GLY A 157 -3.93 3.03 -5.86
CA GLY A 157 -4.66 1.97 -5.17
C GLY A 157 -3.69 0.89 -4.67
N TRP A 158 -4.09 0.15 -3.64
CA TRP A 158 -3.36 -1.03 -3.22
C TRP A 158 -3.36 -2.04 -4.37
N GLY A 159 -2.18 -2.48 -4.80
CA GLY A 159 -2.03 -3.42 -5.92
C GLY A 159 -2.01 -2.78 -7.31
N SER A 160 -1.90 -1.44 -7.43
CA SER A 160 -1.76 -0.81 -8.74
C SER A 160 -0.32 -1.00 -9.27
N ASN A 161 -0.22 -1.58 -10.47
CA ASN A 161 1.05 -1.78 -11.18
C ASN A 161 1.50 -0.53 -11.98
N PHE A 162 0.90 0.63 -11.74
CA PHE A 162 1.25 1.87 -12.44
C PHE A 162 2.51 2.48 -11.84
N ASN A 163 3.57 2.60 -12.63
CA ASN A 163 4.83 3.24 -12.24
C ASN A 163 4.79 4.72 -12.61
N LYS A 164 5.07 5.62 -11.64
CA LYS A 164 4.72 7.05 -11.72
C LYS A 164 5.79 7.97 -12.25
N ASP A 165 7.02 7.62 -12.03
CA ASP A 165 8.08 8.63 -11.99
C ASP A 165 8.83 8.75 -13.32
N THR A 166 8.60 7.82 -14.26
CA THR A 166 9.32 7.79 -15.55
C THR A 166 8.62 8.54 -16.69
N HIS A 167 7.38 9.04 -16.48
CA HIS A 167 6.55 9.55 -17.57
C HIS A 167 5.93 10.93 -17.32
N SER A 168 6.46 11.70 -16.35
CA SER A 168 5.91 13.02 -16.00
C SER A 168 5.80 13.96 -17.20
N ASP A 169 6.77 13.94 -18.12
CA ASP A 169 6.73 14.79 -19.32
C ASP A 169 5.61 14.39 -20.28
N THR A 170 5.36 13.08 -20.45
CA THR A 170 4.25 12.58 -21.28
C THR A 170 2.91 12.97 -20.67
N LEU A 171 2.75 12.76 -19.36
CA LEU A 171 1.52 13.11 -18.65
C LEU A 171 1.29 14.63 -18.66
N LEU A 172 2.36 15.44 -18.53
CA LEU A 172 2.29 16.89 -18.62
C LEU A 172 1.87 17.36 -20.01
N SER A 173 2.42 16.75 -21.06
CA SER A 173 2.03 17.03 -22.45
C SER A 173 0.53 16.76 -22.69
N ASN A 174 -0.02 15.70 -22.09
CA ASN A 174 -1.44 15.40 -22.17
C ASN A 174 -2.29 16.49 -21.50
N PHE A 175 -1.91 16.99 -20.31
CA PHE A 175 -2.61 18.10 -19.66
C PHE A 175 -2.61 19.36 -20.52
N TYR A 176 -1.45 19.78 -21.05
CA TYR A 176 -1.37 20.95 -21.91
C TYR A 176 -2.19 20.77 -23.20
N SER A 177 -2.16 19.58 -23.79
CA SER A 177 -2.96 19.27 -25.01
C SER A 177 -4.45 19.33 -24.74
N GLU A 178 -4.90 18.86 -23.57
CA GLU A 178 -6.30 18.97 -23.15
C GLU A 178 -6.69 20.41 -22.93
N PHE A 179 -5.91 21.18 -22.15
CA PHE A 179 -6.23 22.56 -21.77
C PHE A 179 -6.17 23.53 -22.96
N GLN A 180 -5.34 23.23 -23.95
CA GLN A 180 -5.35 23.98 -25.21
C GLN A 180 -6.67 23.83 -25.99
N LYS A 181 -7.26 22.63 -25.97
CA LYS A 181 -8.54 22.34 -26.64
C LYS A 181 -9.75 22.74 -25.78
N ASN A 182 -9.66 22.50 -24.49
CA ASN A 182 -10.72 22.62 -23.50
C ASN A 182 -10.21 23.40 -22.28
N PRO A 183 -10.04 24.74 -22.36
CA PRO A 183 -9.43 25.54 -21.29
C PRO A 183 -10.18 25.48 -19.95
N GLU A 184 -11.49 25.25 -19.98
CA GLU A 184 -12.31 25.10 -18.78
C GLU A 184 -11.95 23.87 -17.95
N LYS A 185 -11.29 22.87 -18.53
CA LYS A 185 -10.86 21.65 -17.83
C LYS A 185 -9.63 21.83 -16.95
N GLU A 186 -8.90 22.93 -17.08
CA GLU A 186 -7.76 23.19 -16.22
C GLU A 186 -8.14 23.19 -14.72
N LEU A 187 -9.25 23.86 -14.37
CA LEU A 187 -9.74 23.90 -13.00
C LEU A 187 -10.24 22.55 -12.47
N ASP A 188 -10.67 21.65 -13.34
CA ASP A 188 -11.13 20.32 -12.99
C ASP A 188 -9.99 19.39 -12.58
N PHE A 189 -8.73 19.64 -13.03
CA PHE A 189 -7.57 18.78 -12.84
C PHE A 189 -6.38 19.42 -12.11
N LEU A 190 -6.58 20.53 -11.42
CA LEU A 190 -5.50 21.32 -10.80
C LEU A 190 -4.54 20.49 -9.93
N PHE A 191 -5.07 19.58 -9.12
CA PHE A 191 -4.21 18.82 -8.21
C PHE A 191 -3.29 17.85 -8.98
N SER A 192 -3.86 17.10 -9.92
CA SER A 192 -3.10 16.16 -10.75
C SER A 192 -2.15 16.90 -11.68
N PHE A 193 -2.59 17.99 -12.28
CA PHE A 193 -1.76 18.85 -13.12
C PHE A 193 -0.55 19.41 -12.35
N PHE A 194 -0.75 20.04 -11.18
CA PHE A 194 0.34 20.57 -10.36
C PHE A 194 1.30 19.48 -9.89
N THR A 195 0.77 18.28 -9.59
CA THR A 195 1.61 17.14 -9.21
C THR A 195 2.55 16.74 -10.35
N VAL A 196 2.02 16.61 -11.56
CA VAL A 196 2.80 16.25 -12.74
C VAL A 196 3.76 17.38 -13.13
N LEU A 197 3.29 18.62 -13.12
CA LEU A 197 4.08 19.81 -13.44
C LEU A 197 5.30 19.92 -12.53
N LYS A 198 5.10 19.72 -11.22
CA LYS A 198 6.19 19.70 -10.24
C LYS A 198 7.14 18.52 -10.45
N ASN A 199 6.62 17.33 -10.74
CA ASN A 199 7.45 16.15 -10.99
C ASN A 199 8.30 16.30 -12.26
N SER A 200 7.77 16.95 -13.30
CA SER A 200 8.47 17.19 -14.56
C SER A 200 9.49 18.35 -14.47
N LYS A 201 9.10 19.49 -13.91
CA LYS A 201 9.92 20.72 -13.93
C LYS A 201 10.61 21.06 -12.59
N GLY A 202 10.34 20.31 -11.51
CA GLY A 202 10.88 20.61 -10.19
C GLY A 202 10.51 22.01 -9.71
N GLU A 203 11.46 22.75 -9.14
CA GLU A 203 11.26 24.14 -8.70
C GLU A 203 10.97 25.11 -9.86
N GLY A 204 11.35 24.79 -11.10
CA GLY A 204 11.01 25.57 -12.29
C GLY A 204 9.51 25.68 -12.56
N SER A 205 8.69 24.87 -11.88
CA SER A 205 7.22 24.94 -11.94
C SER A 205 6.60 25.96 -10.98
N PHE A 206 7.38 26.50 -10.02
CA PHE A 206 6.81 27.23 -8.89
C PHE A 206 6.15 28.56 -9.29
N ASP A 207 6.72 29.25 -10.28
CA ASP A 207 6.14 30.51 -10.78
C ASP A 207 4.79 30.27 -11.47
N GLU A 208 4.72 29.25 -12.34
CA GLU A 208 3.49 28.86 -13.05
C GLU A 208 2.39 28.40 -12.06
N ILE A 209 2.73 27.56 -11.08
CA ILE A 209 1.80 27.16 -10.02
C ILE A 209 1.37 28.38 -9.19
N GLY A 210 2.31 29.25 -8.84
CA GLY A 210 2.05 30.46 -8.06
C GLY A 210 1.08 31.43 -8.72
N GLU A 211 1.17 31.61 -10.05
CA GLU A 211 0.27 32.42 -10.84
C GLU A 211 -1.17 31.84 -10.83
N ILE A 212 -1.32 30.55 -11.09
CA ILE A 212 -2.63 29.87 -11.05
C ILE A 212 -3.25 29.94 -9.65
N LEU A 213 -2.45 29.68 -8.59
CA LEU A 213 -2.92 29.84 -7.21
C LEU A 213 -3.35 31.29 -6.90
N GLY A 214 -2.64 32.28 -7.45
CA GLY A 214 -3.01 33.71 -7.36
C GLY A 214 -4.39 33.98 -7.95
N ASN A 215 -4.68 33.43 -9.12
CA ASN A 215 -5.98 33.58 -9.79
C ASN A 215 -7.12 32.91 -8.99
N ILE A 216 -6.87 31.70 -8.42
CA ILE A 216 -7.85 31.03 -7.55
C ILE A 216 -8.11 31.83 -6.29
N SER A 217 -7.05 32.40 -5.70
CA SER A 217 -7.12 33.14 -4.45
C SER A 217 -7.79 34.51 -4.56
N ALA A 218 -7.88 35.05 -5.76
CA ALA A 218 -8.61 36.31 -6.01
C ALA A 218 -10.15 36.19 -5.86
N ASN A 219 -10.67 34.96 -5.72
CA ASN A 219 -12.08 34.69 -5.50
C ASN A 219 -12.47 34.94 -4.03
N GLU A 220 -13.39 35.88 -3.77
CA GLU A 220 -13.81 36.23 -2.41
C GLU A 220 -14.55 35.10 -1.66
N ASN A 221 -15.14 34.12 -2.38
CA ASN A 221 -15.95 33.03 -1.81
C ASN A 221 -15.19 31.70 -1.76
N LEU A 222 -14.03 31.68 -1.09
CA LEU A 222 -13.27 30.46 -0.89
C LEU A 222 -13.94 29.52 0.12
N THR A 223 -14.19 28.28 -0.31
CA THR A 223 -14.65 27.20 0.58
C THR A 223 -13.48 26.67 1.41
N GLU A 224 -13.77 25.90 2.47
CA GLU A 224 -12.76 25.24 3.29
C GLU A 224 -11.82 24.35 2.44
N ASP A 225 -12.39 23.57 1.51
CA ASP A 225 -11.62 22.73 0.57
C ASP A 225 -10.65 23.55 -0.29
N LYS A 226 -11.10 24.71 -0.82
CA LYS A 226 -10.23 25.58 -1.61
C LYS A 226 -9.12 26.21 -0.77
N MET A 227 -9.41 26.63 0.45
CA MET A 227 -8.39 27.13 1.37
C MET A 227 -7.37 26.05 1.73
N PHE A 228 -7.82 24.82 1.94
CA PHE A 228 -6.93 23.68 2.15
C PHE A 228 -6.02 23.45 0.95
N PHE A 229 -6.57 23.46 -0.26
CA PHE A 229 -5.82 23.32 -1.50
C PHE A 229 -4.78 24.43 -1.66
N LEU A 230 -5.16 25.69 -1.48
CA LEU A 230 -4.26 26.85 -1.54
C LEU A 230 -3.12 26.72 -0.52
N SER A 231 -3.42 26.43 0.74
CA SER A 231 -2.41 26.26 1.78
C SER A 231 -1.43 25.15 1.44
N ALA A 232 -1.92 23.97 1.01
CA ALA A 232 -1.08 22.84 0.68
C ALA A 232 -0.13 23.14 -0.48
N TRP A 233 -0.61 23.80 -1.54
CA TRP A 233 0.19 24.11 -2.71
C TRP A 233 1.12 25.31 -2.52
N TYR A 234 0.70 26.36 -1.77
CA TYR A 234 1.62 27.43 -1.38
C TYR A 234 2.78 26.89 -0.53
N ARG A 235 2.52 25.93 0.37
CA ARG A 235 3.61 25.24 1.10
C ARG A 235 4.52 24.46 0.15
N THR A 236 3.95 23.76 -0.83
CA THR A 236 4.68 22.97 -1.82
C THR A 236 5.64 23.83 -2.63
N ILE A 237 5.22 25.05 -3.00
CA ILE A 237 6.08 26.02 -3.70
C ILE A 237 6.86 26.94 -2.75
N LYS A 238 7.05 26.52 -1.48
CA LYS A 238 7.84 27.21 -0.44
C LYS A 238 7.34 28.61 -0.05
N ASN A 239 6.09 28.97 -0.36
CA ASN A 239 5.45 30.20 0.11
C ASN A 239 4.71 29.94 1.44
N ASN A 240 5.48 29.85 2.53
CA ASN A 240 4.95 29.50 3.85
C ASN A 240 3.99 30.57 4.39
N GLU A 241 4.25 31.86 4.11
CA GLU A 241 3.39 32.96 4.55
C GLU A 241 1.96 32.82 4.04
N LYS A 242 1.79 32.63 2.73
CA LYS A 242 0.45 32.38 2.14
C LYS A 242 -0.15 31.05 2.59
N SER A 243 0.66 30.01 2.75
CA SER A 243 0.21 28.72 3.27
C SER A 243 -0.43 28.89 4.65
N ASP A 244 0.26 29.55 5.58
CA ASP A 244 -0.21 29.76 6.94
C ASP A 244 -1.41 30.72 6.97
N TYR A 245 -1.44 31.73 6.13
CA TYR A 245 -2.59 32.62 5.99
C TYR A 245 -3.87 31.83 5.66
N TYR A 246 -3.87 30.98 4.63
CA TYR A 246 -5.06 30.20 4.26
C TYR A 246 -5.43 29.15 5.31
N LYS A 247 -4.45 28.60 6.02
CA LYS A 247 -4.70 27.69 7.15
C LYS A 247 -5.45 28.43 8.27
N GLN A 248 -4.97 29.60 8.70
CA GLN A 248 -5.60 30.36 9.77
C GLN A 248 -6.99 30.87 9.37
N GLU A 249 -7.13 31.36 8.16
CA GLU A 249 -8.41 31.80 7.60
C GLU A 249 -9.45 30.68 7.59
N ALA A 250 -9.05 29.45 7.18
CA ALA A 250 -9.93 28.30 7.18
C ALA A 250 -10.36 27.91 8.61
N LEU A 251 -9.42 27.88 9.57
CA LEU A 251 -9.72 27.55 10.96
C LEU A 251 -10.64 28.60 11.61
N GLN A 252 -10.51 29.86 11.22
CA GLN A 252 -11.37 30.95 11.71
C GLN A 252 -12.77 30.88 11.12
N ARG A 253 -12.91 30.67 9.81
CA ARG A 253 -14.21 30.61 9.11
C ARG A 253 -14.96 29.30 9.35
N TYR A 254 -14.24 28.22 9.54
CA TYR A 254 -14.77 26.85 9.71
C TYR A 254 -14.25 26.21 11.00
N PRO A 255 -14.58 26.73 12.20
CA PRO A 255 -14.06 26.23 13.48
C PRO A 255 -14.48 24.79 13.80
N ASN A 256 -15.55 24.29 13.16
CA ASN A 256 -16.00 22.89 13.26
C ASN A 256 -15.86 22.16 11.91
N GLY A 257 -15.04 22.67 11.02
CA GLY A 257 -14.78 22.09 9.71
C GLY A 257 -13.80 20.93 9.76
N GLN A 258 -13.52 20.38 8.59
CA GLN A 258 -12.64 19.21 8.44
C GLN A 258 -11.19 19.50 8.84
N TRP A 259 -10.73 20.74 8.63
CA TRP A 259 -9.37 21.10 9.02
C TRP A 259 -9.22 21.24 10.53
N ALA A 260 -10.18 21.92 11.17
CA ALA A 260 -10.23 22.05 12.62
C ALA A 260 -10.33 20.67 13.30
N GLU A 261 -11.15 19.77 12.75
CA GLU A 261 -11.22 18.37 13.18
C GLU A 261 -9.86 17.67 13.08
N ARG A 262 -9.18 17.82 11.95
CA ARG A 262 -7.86 17.18 11.72
C ARG A 262 -6.79 17.66 12.71
N GLU A 263 -6.76 18.94 13.03
CA GLU A 263 -5.85 19.48 14.04
C GLU A 263 -6.23 18.97 15.45
N ALA A 264 -7.51 19.00 15.80
CA ALA A 264 -7.99 18.52 17.10
C ALA A 264 -7.80 17.00 17.27
N SER A 265 -7.94 16.21 16.22
CA SER A 265 -7.72 14.75 16.26
C SER A 265 -6.30 14.34 16.65
N ARG A 266 -5.30 15.21 16.44
CA ARG A 266 -3.92 14.93 16.86
C ARG A 266 -3.77 14.85 18.36
N GLU A 267 -4.58 15.58 19.12
CA GLU A 267 -4.55 15.58 20.57
C GLU A 267 -4.99 14.23 21.17
N PHE A 268 -5.88 13.49 20.48
CA PHE A 268 -6.32 12.16 20.89
C PHE A 268 -5.14 11.19 21.12
N TYR A 269 -4.13 11.24 20.26
CA TYR A 269 -3.00 10.31 20.34
C TYR A 269 -1.98 10.66 21.43
N LYS A 270 -2.08 11.87 22.02
CA LYS A 270 -1.26 12.30 23.15
C LYS A 270 -1.88 11.95 24.50
N ILE A 271 -3.17 11.61 24.50
CA ILE A 271 -3.90 11.27 25.73
C ILE A 271 -3.51 9.88 26.20
N GLU A 272 -3.25 9.73 27.48
CA GLU A 272 -3.01 8.46 28.14
C GLU A 272 -4.28 7.91 28.78
N GLY A 273 -4.47 6.58 28.71
CA GLY A 273 -5.56 5.85 29.31
C GLY A 273 -6.86 5.83 28.49
N ALA A 274 -7.46 4.65 28.44
CA ALA A 274 -8.64 4.37 27.62
C ALA A 274 -9.85 5.26 28.00
N GLY A 275 -10.09 5.48 29.29
CA GLY A 275 -11.18 6.31 29.79
C GLY A 275 -11.06 7.77 29.32
N ASN A 276 -9.87 8.35 29.45
CA ASN A 276 -9.61 9.73 29.02
C ASN A 276 -9.75 9.89 27.50
N LYS A 277 -9.26 8.91 26.72
CA LYS A 277 -9.44 8.88 25.26
C LYS A 277 -10.90 8.76 24.86
N LYS A 278 -11.68 7.95 25.59
CA LYS A 278 -13.12 7.83 25.37
C LYS A 278 -13.84 9.15 25.62
N ASP A 279 -13.57 9.79 26.76
CA ASP A 279 -14.17 11.08 27.11
C ASP A 279 -13.81 12.18 26.10
N PHE A 280 -12.59 12.19 25.62
CA PHE A 280 -12.17 13.06 24.52
C PHE A 280 -12.99 12.77 23.26
N LEU A 281 -13.07 11.50 22.84
CA LEU A 281 -13.76 11.12 21.62
C LEU A 281 -15.26 11.47 21.67
N ASP A 282 -15.92 11.25 22.82
CA ASP A 282 -17.33 11.58 23.03
C ASP A 282 -17.61 13.10 22.89
N LYS A 283 -16.67 13.95 23.32
CA LYS A 283 -16.73 15.41 23.10
C LYS A 283 -16.41 15.77 21.66
N HIS A 284 -15.40 15.10 21.08
CA HIS A 284 -14.92 15.36 19.72
C HIS A 284 -16.03 15.12 18.69
N ILE A 285 -16.75 13.99 18.80
CA ILE A 285 -17.86 13.64 17.90
C ILE A 285 -19.00 14.68 17.98
N LYS A 286 -19.23 15.30 19.15
CA LYS A 286 -20.25 16.34 19.30
C LYS A 286 -19.85 17.66 18.64
N ASN A 287 -18.56 17.97 18.63
CA ASN A 287 -18.02 19.21 18.09
C ASN A 287 -17.83 19.15 16.57
N TYR A 288 -17.54 17.96 16.03
CA TYR A 288 -17.23 17.78 14.61
C TYR A 288 -18.20 16.80 13.97
N PRO A 289 -18.99 17.22 12.95
CA PRO A 289 -19.98 16.37 12.29
C PRO A 289 -19.34 15.22 11.49
N PHE A 290 -18.06 15.35 11.17
CA PHE A 290 -17.28 14.35 10.46
C PHE A 290 -15.95 14.14 11.16
N VAL A 291 -15.69 12.91 11.63
CA VAL A 291 -14.41 12.50 12.25
C VAL A 291 -13.75 11.45 11.36
N ARG A 292 -12.67 11.85 10.68
CA ARG A 292 -12.03 11.05 9.64
C ARG A 292 -11.51 9.69 10.12
N SER A 293 -10.96 9.64 11.33
CA SER A 293 -10.33 8.44 11.89
C SER A 293 -11.17 7.76 12.97
N LEU A 294 -12.49 8.00 12.98
CA LEU A 294 -13.39 7.57 14.07
C LEU A 294 -13.28 6.08 14.39
N ASP A 295 -13.33 5.23 13.37
CA ASP A 295 -13.25 3.78 13.56
C ASP A 295 -11.89 3.34 14.12
N TYR A 296 -10.81 4.01 13.71
CA TYR A 296 -9.47 3.75 14.25
C TYR A 296 -9.35 4.21 15.70
N MET A 297 -9.85 5.39 16.05
CA MET A 297 -9.88 5.91 17.42
C MET A 297 -10.65 4.97 18.37
N ARG A 298 -11.81 4.46 17.94
CA ARG A 298 -12.57 3.45 18.68
C ARG A 298 -11.77 2.18 18.91
N GLY A 299 -11.08 1.70 17.88
CA GLY A 299 -10.19 0.54 17.98
C GLY A 299 -9.03 0.75 18.95
N VAL A 300 -8.43 1.95 18.95
CA VAL A 300 -7.35 2.32 19.88
C VAL A 300 -7.85 2.34 21.32
N ILE A 301 -9.02 2.93 21.59
CA ILE A 301 -9.61 2.95 22.94
C ILE A 301 -9.84 1.52 23.47
N LEU A 302 -10.43 0.66 22.64
CA LEU A 302 -10.66 -0.74 23.02
C LEU A 302 -9.34 -1.49 23.27
N ALA A 303 -8.34 -1.23 22.43
CA ALA A 303 -6.99 -1.78 22.59
C ALA A 303 -6.31 -1.33 23.87
N ASP A 304 -6.45 -0.05 24.24
CA ASP A 304 -5.89 0.51 25.48
C ASP A 304 -6.54 -0.11 26.73
N TYR A 305 -7.86 -0.34 26.73
CA TYR A 305 -8.52 -1.09 27.80
C TYR A 305 -7.94 -2.50 27.98
N ILE A 306 -7.71 -3.20 26.86
CA ILE A 306 -7.12 -4.55 26.87
C ILE A 306 -5.66 -4.51 27.36
N GLN A 307 -4.86 -3.56 26.92
CA GLN A 307 -3.45 -3.43 27.29
C GLN A 307 -3.26 -3.04 28.77
N SER A 308 -4.20 -2.27 29.32
CA SER A 308 -4.20 -1.91 30.75
C SER A 308 -4.85 -2.97 31.64
N GLU A 309 -5.23 -4.12 31.07
CA GLU A 309 -5.89 -5.23 31.77
C GLU A 309 -7.24 -4.86 32.41
N ASP A 310 -7.87 -3.76 31.93
CA ASP A 310 -9.26 -3.41 32.27
C ASP A 310 -10.23 -4.12 31.31
N PHE A 311 -10.33 -5.44 31.46
CA PHE A 311 -11.14 -6.28 30.56
C PHE A 311 -12.63 -6.03 30.71
N LYS A 312 -13.08 -5.63 31.91
CA LYS A 312 -14.47 -5.24 32.14
C LYS A 312 -14.78 -3.92 31.45
N GLY A 313 -13.87 -2.94 31.51
CA GLY A 313 -13.95 -1.69 30.75
C GLY A 313 -13.97 -1.96 29.24
N ALA A 314 -13.10 -2.85 28.76
CA ALA A 314 -13.05 -3.27 27.36
C ALA A 314 -14.39 -3.85 26.89
N TYR A 315 -14.96 -4.76 27.66
CA TYR A 315 -16.23 -5.40 27.35
C TYR A 315 -17.40 -4.39 27.31
N ASN A 316 -17.51 -3.56 28.35
CA ASN A 316 -18.55 -2.52 28.41
C ASN A 316 -18.42 -1.52 27.26
N TYR A 317 -17.20 -1.12 26.92
CA TYR A 317 -16.96 -0.25 25.78
C TYR A 317 -17.33 -0.92 24.48
N HIS A 318 -16.95 -2.19 24.30
CA HIS A 318 -17.33 -3.00 23.12
C HIS A 318 -18.85 -3.07 22.93
N LEU A 319 -19.59 -3.35 24.00
CA LEU A 319 -21.07 -3.37 23.97
C LEU A 319 -21.65 -2.01 23.55
N SER A 320 -21.06 -0.90 24.00
CA SER A 320 -21.49 0.44 23.60
C SER A 320 -21.29 0.73 22.09
N LEU A 321 -20.50 -0.11 21.41
CA LEU A 321 -20.20 -0.02 19.97
C LEU A 321 -20.95 -1.06 19.12
N GLU A 322 -21.97 -1.73 19.65
CA GLU A 322 -22.61 -2.89 19.01
C GLU A 322 -23.03 -2.63 17.55
N ASN A 323 -23.55 -1.43 17.24
CA ASN A 323 -23.97 -1.03 15.90
C ASN A 323 -23.02 -0.04 15.22
N LEU A 324 -21.84 0.15 15.77
CA LEU A 324 -20.84 1.09 15.25
C LEU A 324 -19.66 0.33 14.66
N SER A 325 -19.07 0.89 13.63
CA SER A 325 -17.83 0.37 13.07
C SER A 325 -16.63 0.75 13.93
N LEU A 326 -15.64 -0.13 13.96
CA LEU A 326 -14.34 0.12 14.57
C LEU A 326 -13.22 -0.61 13.81
N SER A 327 -12.01 -0.07 13.88
CA SER A 327 -10.83 -0.76 13.37
C SER A 327 -10.41 -1.86 14.34
N THR A 328 -10.41 -3.11 13.90
CA THR A 328 -10.00 -4.27 14.73
C THR A 328 -8.49 -4.44 14.81
N ARG A 329 -7.71 -3.79 13.95
CA ARG A 329 -6.25 -3.94 13.88
C ARG A 329 -5.52 -3.62 15.21
N PRO A 330 -5.78 -2.50 15.91
CA PRO A 330 -5.19 -2.24 17.21
C PRO A 330 -5.59 -3.30 18.24
N VAL A 331 -6.86 -3.73 18.24
CA VAL A 331 -7.43 -4.70 19.17
C VAL A 331 -6.74 -6.06 19.02
N PHE A 332 -6.61 -6.58 17.81
CA PHE A 332 -5.94 -7.87 17.58
C PHE A 332 -4.47 -7.83 17.99
N SER A 333 -3.78 -6.71 17.73
CA SER A 333 -2.39 -6.54 18.18
C SER A 333 -2.26 -6.60 19.70
N SER A 334 -3.25 -6.10 20.46
CA SER A 334 -3.26 -6.16 21.91
C SER A 334 -3.56 -7.57 22.42
N ILE A 335 -4.58 -8.24 21.87
CA ILE A 335 -4.93 -9.62 22.23
C ILE A 335 -3.75 -10.58 21.97
N GLN A 336 -3.01 -10.37 20.90
CA GLN A 336 -1.86 -11.20 20.54
C GLN A 336 -0.70 -11.14 21.54
N LYS A 337 -0.65 -10.10 22.37
CA LYS A 337 0.39 -9.90 23.40
C LYS A 337 -0.06 -10.29 24.80
N LEU A 338 -1.32 -10.73 24.95
CA LEU A 338 -1.86 -11.10 26.25
C LEU A 338 -1.19 -12.34 26.82
N GLY A 339 -0.89 -12.27 28.11
CA GLY A 339 -0.59 -13.40 28.96
C GLY A 339 -1.86 -14.07 29.50
N LYS A 340 -1.67 -15.06 30.35
CA LYS A 340 -2.76 -15.73 31.08
C LYS A 340 -3.30 -14.77 32.15
N THR A 341 -4.62 -14.55 32.18
CA THR A 341 -5.34 -13.78 33.19
C THR A 341 -6.44 -14.63 33.85
N THR A 342 -7.38 -14.02 34.56
CA THR A 342 -8.47 -14.76 35.20
C THR A 342 -9.40 -15.39 34.18
N GLU A 343 -10.10 -16.47 34.59
CA GLU A 343 -11.07 -17.14 33.70
C GLU A 343 -12.24 -16.21 33.36
N GLU A 344 -12.69 -15.37 34.28
CA GLU A 344 -13.74 -14.38 34.09
C GLU A 344 -13.33 -13.37 33.00
N ASP A 345 -12.12 -12.81 33.09
CA ASP A 345 -11.58 -11.84 32.12
C ASP A 345 -11.43 -12.47 30.73
N MET A 346 -10.97 -13.73 30.68
CA MET A 346 -10.87 -14.46 29.42
C MET A 346 -12.23 -14.69 28.76
N HIS A 347 -13.29 -14.88 29.54
CA HIS A 347 -14.65 -15.00 29.01
C HIS A 347 -15.16 -13.67 28.43
N LEU A 348 -14.83 -12.53 29.05
CA LEU A 348 -15.15 -11.21 28.50
C LEU A 348 -14.44 -11.00 27.15
N LEU A 349 -13.16 -11.35 27.06
CA LEU A 349 -12.39 -11.28 25.82
C LEU A 349 -12.89 -12.25 24.74
N SER A 350 -13.35 -13.46 25.13
CA SER A 350 -13.98 -14.43 24.22
C SER A 350 -15.20 -13.79 23.56
N SER A 351 -16.08 -13.18 24.34
CA SER A 351 -17.29 -12.52 23.82
C SER A 351 -16.95 -11.39 22.83
N ILE A 352 -15.88 -10.61 23.08
CA ILE A 352 -15.44 -9.57 22.17
C ILE A 352 -14.92 -10.17 20.84
N THR A 353 -14.08 -11.22 20.91
CA THR A 353 -13.51 -11.84 19.71
C THR A 353 -14.55 -12.60 18.89
N GLU A 354 -15.49 -13.27 19.52
CA GLU A 354 -16.63 -13.94 18.87
C GLU A 354 -17.51 -12.95 18.10
N SER A 355 -17.77 -11.76 18.69
CA SER A 355 -18.47 -10.67 17.99
C SER A 355 -17.72 -10.23 16.74
N PHE A 356 -16.40 -10.10 16.80
CA PHE A 356 -15.59 -9.75 15.61
C PHE A 356 -15.62 -10.84 14.54
N VAL A 357 -15.57 -12.11 14.93
CA VAL A 357 -15.70 -13.22 14.00
C VAL A 357 -17.08 -13.20 13.31
N SER A 358 -18.16 -12.97 14.08
CA SER A 358 -19.51 -12.86 13.54
C SER A 358 -19.64 -11.72 12.52
N LYS A 359 -19.20 -10.50 12.90
CA LYS A 359 -19.21 -9.33 12.01
C LYS A 359 -18.36 -9.53 10.75
N ALA A 360 -17.19 -10.16 10.87
CA ALA A 360 -16.34 -10.46 9.72
C ALA A 360 -17.00 -11.48 8.77
N ARG A 361 -17.69 -12.50 9.30
CA ARG A 361 -18.45 -13.47 8.50
C ARG A 361 -19.63 -12.82 7.77
N GLU A 362 -20.32 -11.89 8.41
CA GLU A 362 -21.42 -11.11 7.80
C GLU A 362 -20.88 -10.21 6.68
N GLY A 363 -19.78 -9.49 6.94
CA GLY A 363 -19.14 -8.61 5.97
C GLY A 363 -18.71 -9.31 4.67
N ILE A 364 -18.36 -10.61 4.73
CA ILE A 364 -18.04 -11.40 3.52
C ILE A 364 -19.29 -11.64 2.66
N LYS A 365 -20.49 -11.74 3.26
CA LYS A 365 -21.75 -11.97 2.51
C LYS A 365 -22.17 -10.72 1.74
N GLU A 366 -21.77 -9.55 2.19
CA GLU A 366 -22.07 -8.26 1.56
C GLU A 366 -21.05 -7.94 0.46
N LYS A 367 -21.27 -8.48 -0.74
CA LYS A 367 -20.39 -8.24 -1.89
C LYS A 367 -20.32 -6.74 -2.21
N ASN A 368 -19.12 -6.22 -2.41
CA ASN A 368 -18.83 -4.86 -2.87
C ASN A 368 -19.33 -3.69 -1.99
N THR A 369 -20.02 -3.94 -0.88
CA THR A 369 -20.40 -2.87 0.04
C THR A 369 -19.16 -2.18 0.60
N GLY A 370 -19.04 -0.86 0.37
CA GLY A 370 -17.91 -0.05 0.82
C GLY A 370 -16.60 -0.30 0.07
N LYS A 371 -16.64 -0.96 -1.09
CA LYS A 371 -15.44 -1.17 -1.92
C LYS A 371 -14.85 0.18 -2.36
N PRO A 372 -13.55 0.45 -2.06
CA PRO A 372 -12.87 1.61 -2.60
C PRO A 372 -12.76 1.52 -4.13
N VAL A 373 -12.98 2.62 -4.83
CA VAL A 373 -12.95 2.65 -6.32
C VAL A 373 -11.60 2.25 -6.94
N LEU A 374 -10.52 2.36 -6.19
CA LEU A 374 -9.18 1.95 -6.62
C LEU A 374 -8.87 0.48 -6.37
N ASN A 375 -9.77 -0.26 -5.74
CA ASN A 375 -9.60 -1.69 -5.47
C ASN A 375 -10.51 -2.49 -6.39
N SER A 376 -10.00 -3.60 -6.94
CA SER A 376 -10.85 -4.58 -7.61
C SER A 376 -11.75 -5.30 -6.59
N SER A 377 -12.90 -5.81 -7.05
CA SER A 377 -13.80 -6.63 -6.22
C SER A 377 -13.07 -7.83 -5.63
N LYS A 378 -12.21 -8.48 -6.40
CA LYS A 378 -11.38 -9.60 -5.94
C LYS A 378 -10.45 -9.20 -4.78
N TYR A 379 -9.72 -8.09 -4.93
CA TYR A 379 -8.82 -7.58 -3.89
C TYR A 379 -9.59 -7.20 -2.62
N TRP A 380 -10.77 -6.58 -2.77
CA TRP A 380 -11.64 -6.21 -1.66
C TRP A 380 -12.19 -7.43 -0.91
N GLU A 381 -12.64 -8.46 -1.64
CA GLU A 381 -13.10 -9.73 -1.05
C GLU A 381 -11.95 -10.47 -0.34
N GLU A 382 -10.77 -10.53 -0.92
CA GLU A 382 -9.58 -11.09 -0.27
C GLU A 382 -9.23 -10.35 1.03
N GLY A 383 -9.36 -9.02 1.05
CA GLY A 383 -9.19 -8.20 2.25
C GLY A 383 -10.19 -8.55 3.36
N LYS A 384 -11.47 -8.77 3.02
CA LYS A 384 -12.50 -9.23 3.96
C LYS A 384 -12.19 -10.62 4.52
N ILE A 385 -11.73 -11.54 3.66
CA ILE A 385 -11.33 -12.90 4.08
C ILE A 385 -10.11 -12.82 5.01
N TYR A 386 -9.14 -11.96 4.73
CA TYR A 386 -7.98 -11.74 5.57
C TYR A 386 -8.37 -11.15 6.94
N ASN A 387 -9.33 -10.23 6.99
CA ASN A 387 -9.88 -9.70 8.25
C ASN A 387 -10.57 -10.81 9.07
N LEU A 388 -11.31 -11.70 8.43
CA LEU A 388 -11.87 -12.88 9.12
C LEU A 388 -10.75 -13.79 9.68
N ALA A 389 -9.68 -14.02 8.92
CA ALA A 389 -8.55 -14.82 9.41
C ALA A 389 -7.95 -14.22 10.69
N ASN A 390 -7.76 -12.91 10.75
CA ASN A 390 -7.23 -12.24 11.94
C ASN A 390 -8.20 -12.29 13.14
N ALA A 391 -9.52 -12.17 12.89
CA ALA A 391 -10.54 -12.30 13.94
C ALA A 391 -10.56 -13.71 14.54
N LEU A 392 -10.51 -14.73 13.68
CA LEU A 392 -10.41 -16.14 14.07
C LEU A 392 -9.13 -16.41 14.88
N ASP A 393 -8.01 -15.83 14.47
CA ASP A 393 -6.74 -15.98 15.15
C ASP A 393 -6.76 -15.37 16.57
N ALA A 394 -7.37 -14.20 16.74
CA ALA A 394 -7.60 -13.62 18.06
C ALA A 394 -8.51 -14.51 18.94
N SER A 395 -9.59 -15.04 18.38
CA SER A 395 -10.49 -15.96 19.06
C SER A 395 -9.79 -17.28 19.46
N ALA A 396 -8.98 -17.85 18.58
CA ALA A 396 -8.16 -19.03 18.87
C ALA A 396 -7.15 -18.79 20.00
N THR A 397 -6.56 -17.59 20.03
CA THR A 397 -5.65 -17.19 21.12
C THR A 397 -6.36 -17.23 22.47
N ILE A 398 -7.53 -16.62 22.58
CA ILE A 398 -8.31 -16.60 23.81
C ILE A 398 -8.77 -18.02 24.19
N SER A 399 -9.28 -18.82 23.25
CA SER A 399 -9.66 -20.22 23.51
C SER A 399 -8.48 -21.07 24.01
N SER A 400 -7.26 -20.82 23.49
CA SER A 400 -6.05 -21.50 23.93
C SER A 400 -5.67 -21.10 25.37
N LEU A 401 -5.74 -19.81 25.71
CA LEU A 401 -5.47 -19.29 27.07
C LEU A 401 -6.49 -19.79 28.09
N LEU A 402 -7.76 -20.00 27.69
CA LEU A 402 -8.80 -20.67 28.49
C LEU A 402 -8.57 -22.17 28.68
N GLY A 403 -7.52 -22.75 28.07
CA GLY A 403 -7.28 -24.19 28.11
C GLY A 403 -8.18 -25.03 27.20
N LYS A 404 -9.03 -24.41 26.40
CA LYS A 404 -9.92 -25.06 25.41
C LYS A 404 -9.15 -25.44 24.13
N LYS A 405 -8.07 -26.20 24.29
CA LYS A 405 -7.08 -26.47 23.22
C LYS A 405 -7.69 -27.09 21.95
N ARG A 406 -8.72 -27.97 22.06
CA ARG A 406 -9.38 -28.57 20.90
C ARG A 406 -10.20 -27.56 20.12
N GLU A 407 -10.90 -26.67 20.83
CA GLU A 407 -11.65 -25.58 20.21
C GLU A 407 -10.70 -24.60 19.52
N ALA A 408 -9.62 -24.19 20.21
CA ALA A 408 -8.57 -23.36 19.66
C ALA A 408 -7.97 -23.96 18.36
N LEU A 409 -7.77 -25.28 18.31
CA LEU A 409 -7.29 -25.98 17.10
C LEU A 409 -8.25 -25.82 15.93
N VAL A 410 -9.54 -25.99 16.12
CA VAL A 410 -10.54 -25.86 15.05
C VAL A 410 -10.55 -24.43 14.51
N ILE A 411 -10.56 -23.43 15.42
CA ILE A 411 -10.60 -22.02 15.04
C ILE A 411 -9.29 -21.60 14.34
N SER A 412 -8.13 -21.99 14.88
CA SER A 412 -6.83 -21.65 14.28
C SER A 412 -6.59 -22.32 12.93
N SER A 413 -7.12 -23.55 12.74
CA SER A 413 -7.09 -24.23 11.44
C SER A 413 -7.87 -23.45 10.38
N GLU A 414 -9.07 -22.96 10.71
CA GLU A 414 -9.85 -22.10 9.81
C GLU A 414 -9.10 -20.80 9.51
N SER A 415 -8.52 -20.15 10.52
CA SER A 415 -7.71 -18.95 10.36
C SER A 415 -6.55 -19.18 9.38
N TYR A 416 -5.78 -20.25 9.58
CA TYR A 416 -4.67 -20.63 8.70
C TYR A 416 -5.11 -20.84 7.25
N GLN A 417 -6.23 -21.55 7.04
CA GLN A 417 -6.78 -21.77 5.70
C GLN A 417 -7.23 -20.46 5.04
N LYS A 418 -7.91 -19.57 5.78
CA LYS A 418 -8.35 -18.26 5.27
C LYS A 418 -7.18 -17.33 4.95
N SER A 419 -6.11 -17.37 5.74
CA SER A 419 -4.88 -16.62 5.46
C SER A 419 -4.04 -17.22 4.33
N LYS A 420 -4.39 -18.40 3.82
CA LYS A 420 -3.62 -19.17 2.82
C LYS A 420 -2.16 -19.41 3.26
N GLY A 421 -1.88 -19.43 4.56
CA GLY A 421 -0.54 -19.55 5.12
C GLY A 421 0.37 -18.34 4.88
N LYS A 422 -0.18 -17.19 4.53
CA LYS A 422 0.58 -15.97 4.22
C LYS A 422 0.81 -15.05 5.44
N ASN A 423 0.29 -15.40 6.62
CA ASN A 423 0.45 -14.61 7.83
C ASN A 423 1.33 -15.36 8.84
N LYS A 424 2.50 -14.79 9.14
CA LYS A 424 3.50 -15.41 10.01
C LYS A 424 2.99 -15.66 11.44
N GLN A 425 2.22 -14.76 12.01
CA GLN A 425 1.66 -14.93 13.35
C GLN A 425 0.60 -16.04 13.42
N ILE A 426 -0.27 -16.11 12.41
CA ILE A 426 -1.27 -17.18 12.28
C ILE A 426 -0.57 -18.54 12.11
N ASN A 427 0.45 -18.61 11.25
CA ASN A 427 1.20 -19.85 11.00
C ASN A 427 1.86 -20.36 12.29
N TYR A 428 2.52 -19.46 13.04
CA TYR A 428 3.15 -19.79 14.31
C TYR A 428 2.13 -20.33 15.33
N ARG A 429 1.02 -19.58 15.56
CA ARG A 429 0.03 -20.02 16.57
C ARG A 429 -0.64 -21.32 16.22
N TYR A 430 -0.96 -21.52 14.96
CA TYR A 430 -1.52 -22.81 14.51
C TYR A 430 -0.52 -23.94 14.73
N GLY A 431 0.76 -23.75 14.38
CA GLY A 431 1.80 -24.71 14.66
C GLY A 431 1.99 -24.99 16.15
N ASN A 432 1.99 -23.93 16.97
CA ASN A 432 2.13 -24.08 18.42
C ASN A 432 0.96 -24.83 19.07
N ILE A 433 -0.29 -24.53 18.68
CA ILE A 433 -1.48 -25.25 19.15
C ILE A 433 -1.43 -26.73 18.75
N LEU A 434 -0.99 -27.04 17.53
CA LEU A 434 -0.78 -28.43 17.09
C LEU A 434 0.24 -29.16 17.96
N ASN A 435 1.38 -28.52 18.22
CA ASN A 435 2.46 -29.08 19.06
C ASN A 435 1.96 -29.32 20.50
N ASP A 436 1.24 -28.38 21.09
CA ASP A 436 0.64 -28.45 22.42
C ASP A 436 -0.37 -29.60 22.59
N LEU A 437 -0.96 -30.04 21.49
CA LEU A 437 -1.88 -31.19 21.41
C LEU A 437 -1.18 -32.50 21.08
N GLY A 438 0.15 -32.52 21.00
CA GLY A 438 0.95 -33.70 20.67
C GLY A 438 1.04 -34.01 19.18
N ASN A 439 0.57 -33.10 18.31
CA ASN A 439 0.65 -33.27 16.83
C ASN A 439 1.93 -32.63 16.27
N ALA A 440 3.09 -33.01 16.84
CA ALA A 440 4.38 -32.40 16.52
C ALA A 440 4.75 -32.49 15.03
N ASP A 441 4.46 -33.61 14.37
CA ASP A 441 4.69 -33.78 12.92
C ASP A 441 3.94 -32.76 12.07
N SER A 442 2.68 -32.46 12.43
CA SER A 442 1.87 -31.49 11.71
C SER A 442 2.35 -30.05 11.99
N ALA A 443 2.71 -29.76 13.26
CA ALA A 443 3.29 -28.50 13.65
C ALA A 443 4.57 -28.22 12.87
N LYS A 444 5.49 -29.18 12.85
CA LYS A 444 6.74 -29.13 12.10
C LYS A 444 6.52 -28.79 10.63
N LYS A 445 5.62 -29.49 9.94
CA LYS A 445 5.30 -29.25 8.53
C LYS A 445 4.80 -27.83 8.27
N ILE A 446 3.93 -27.29 9.14
CA ILE A 446 3.42 -25.92 9.02
C ILE A 446 4.52 -24.90 9.18
N ILE A 447 5.37 -25.06 10.21
CA ILE A 447 6.46 -24.14 10.52
C ILE A 447 7.56 -24.22 9.44
N GLU A 448 8.01 -25.43 9.04
CA GLU A 448 8.96 -25.62 7.94
C GLU A 448 8.47 -24.97 6.64
N LYS A 449 7.18 -25.17 6.29
CA LYS A 449 6.61 -24.56 5.08
C LYS A 449 6.60 -23.04 5.18
N SER A 450 6.29 -22.49 6.35
CA SER A 450 6.28 -21.04 6.57
C SER A 450 7.70 -20.47 6.40
N ILE A 451 8.68 -21.02 7.09
CA ILE A 451 10.09 -20.61 7.02
C ILE A 451 10.63 -20.77 5.59
N ALA A 452 10.40 -21.93 4.96
CA ALA A 452 10.82 -22.20 3.59
C ALA A 452 10.19 -21.27 2.53
N SER A 453 9.15 -20.53 2.89
CA SER A 453 8.50 -19.50 2.06
C SER A 453 8.93 -18.07 2.43
N GLY A 454 9.91 -17.90 3.33
CA GLY A 454 10.35 -16.60 3.83
C GLY A 454 9.32 -15.92 4.76
N ILE A 455 8.36 -16.69 5.31
CA ILE A 455 7.29 -16.18 6.19
C ILE A 455 7.61 -16.66 7.61
N GLU A 456 8.54 -15.98 8.29
CA GLU A 456 9.04 -16.42 9.60
C GLU A 456 9.03 -15.32 10.67
N ILE A 457 9.06 -15.76 11.92
CA ILE A 457 9.32 -14.97 13.14
C ILE A 457 10.24 -15.80 14.05
N PRO A 458 10.99 -15.17 14.97
CA PRO A 458 11.94 -15.89 15.84
C PRO A 458 11.31 -17.06 16.60
N GLU A 459 10.08 -16.90 17.07
CA GLU A 459 9.36 -17.92 17.82
C GLU A 459 9.10 -19.21 17.02
N MET A 460 9.10 -19.14 15.68
CA MET A 460 8.99 -20.33 14.82
C MET A 460 10.26 -21.16 14.86
N GLU A 461 11.42 -20.54 14.90
CA GLU A 461 12.71 -21.23 15.06
C GLU A 461 12.79 -21.94 16.39
N ASP A 462 12.40 -21.24 17.49
CA ASP A 462 12.35 -21.84 18.82
C ASP A 462 11.41 -23.05 18.88
N LEU A 463 10.22 -22.92 18.30
CA LEU A 463 9.25 -24.03 18.24
C LEU A 463 9.83 -25.21 17.43
N LEU A 464 10.43 -24.96 16.27
CA LEU A 464 11.02 -25.98 15.43
C LEU A 464 12.19 -26.67 16.10
N LYS A 465 13.04 -25.92 16.84
CA LYS A 465 14.15 -26.44 17.63
C LYS A 465 13.65 -27.34 18.77
N ASN A 466 12.62 -26.93 19.48
CA ASN A 466 12.02 -27.72 20.54
C ASN A 466 11.42 -29.04 20.01
N ILE A 467 10.74 -29.00 18.87
CA ILE A 467 10.24 -30.21 18.21
C ILE A 467 11.42 -31.11 17.80
N TYR A 468 12.46 -30.55 17.18
CA TYR A 468 13.65 -31.31 16.78
C TYR A 468 14.33 -32.00 17.96
N ILE A 469 14.52 -31.29 19.09
CA ILE A 469 15.12 -31.87 20.31
C ILE A 469 14.23 -32.99 20.87
N SER A 470 12.92 -32.82 20.85
CA SER A 470 11.98 -33.86 21.31
C SER A 470 12.05 -35.12 20.45
N GLU A 471 12.24 -34.97 19.15
CA GLU A 471 12.37 -36.10 18.20
C GLU A 471 13.74 -36.80 18.27
N ASN A 472 14.84 -36.05 18.49
CA ASN A 472 16.22 -36.55 18.34
C ASN A 472 16.95 -36.70 19.69
N GLY A 473 16.34 -36.28 20.80
CA GLY A 473 16.92 -36.35 22.15
C GLY A 473 18.00 -35.29 22.44
N SER A 474 18.39 -34.48 21.44
CA SER A 474 19.36 -33.39 21.57
C SER A 474 19.23 -32.38 20.42
N ASP A 475 19.88 -31.22 20.55
CA ASP A 475 20.00 -30.23 19.47
C ASP A 475 21.14 -30.54 18.47
N ARG A 476 21.86 -31.62 18.65
CA ARG A 476 22.99 -31.99 17.77
C ARG A 476 22.49 -32.18 16.34
N GLY A 477 22.98 -31.33 15.42
CA GLY A 477 22.60 -31.33 14.00
C GLY A 477 21.43 -30.40 13.66
N TYR A 478 20.84 -29.71 14.63
CA TYR A 478 19.75 -28.77 14.39
C TYR A 478 20.14 -27.67 13.40
N GLU A 479 21.31 -27.06 13.55
CA GLU A 479 21.78 -25.98 12.67
C GLU A 479 21.84 -26.43 11.20
N ASN A 480 22.33 -27.63 10.94
CA ASN A 480 22.38 -28.18 9.59
C ASN A 480 20.96 -28.47 9.04
N TYR A 481 20.06 -28.97 9.89
CA TYR A 481 18.66 -29.17 9.53
C TYR A 481 17.97 -27.84 9.22
N PHE A 482 18.08 -26.85 10.10
CA PHE A 482 17.47 -25.54 9.96
C PHE A 482 17.98 -24.77 8.73
N SER A 483 19.29 -24.82 8.48
CA SER A 483 19.92 -24.28 7.27
C SER A 483 19.32 -24.87 5.99
N LYS A 484 18.99 -26.17 5.97
CA LYS A 484 18.31 -26.80 4.83
C LYS A 484 16.86 -26.33 4.66
N VAL A 485 16.15 -26.07 5.75
CA VAL A 485 14.80 -25.49 5.69
C VAL A 485 14.85 -24.08 5.10
N LYS A 486 15.79 -23.24 5.57
CA LYS A 486 15.99 -21.86 5.07
C LYS A 486 16.52 -21.80 3.64
N SER A 487 17.32 -22.75 3.19
CA SER A 487 17.96 -22.71 1.86
C SER A 487 16.95 -22.60 0.71
N ARG A 488 15.72 -23.11 0.88
CA ARG A 488 14.64 -22.95 -0.10
C ARG A 488 14.16 -21.50 -0.17
N ALA A 489 13.90 -20.90 0.99
CA ALA A 489 13.48 -19.50 1.05
C ALA A 489 14.53 -18.57 0.43
N MET A 490 15.80 -18.80 0.74
CA MET A 490 16.93 -18.03 0.19
C MET A 490 17.06 -18.21 -1.32
N SER A 491 16.84 -19.42 -1.85
CA SER A 491 16.85 -19.67 -3.29
C SER A 491 15.70 -18.95 -4.01
N ASP A 492 14.49 -19.01 -3.45
CA ASP A 492 13.32 -18.33 -4.00
C ASP A 492 13.47 -16.80 -3.93
N LEU A 493 14.03 -16.29 -2.82
CA LEU A 493 14.33 -14.86 -2.67
C LEU A 493 15.40 -14.42 -3.67
N LYS A 494 16.47 -15.19 -3.85
CA LYS A 494 17.51 -14.93 -4.86
C LYS A 494 16.91 -14.85 -6.26
N GLY A 495 16.01 -15.77 -6.62
CA GLY A 495 15.29 -15.73 -7.90
C GLY A 495 14.50 -14.41 -8.07
N LYS A 496 13.69 -14.05 -7.08
CA LYS A 496 12.91 -12.80 -7.10
C LYS A 496 13.77 -11.53 -7.17
N ILE A 497 14.94 -11.55 -6.52
CA ILE A 497 15.90 -10.44 -6.59
C ILE A 497 16.48 -10.34 -7.99
N LEU A 498 16.92 -11.46 -8.58
CA LEU A 498 17.46 -11.48 -9.95
C LEU A 498 16.46 -10.96 -10.98
N ASP A 499 15.17 -11.33 -10.85
CA ASP A 499 14.09 -10.87 -11.74
C ASP A 499 13.83 -9.35 -11.64
N LYS A 500 14.16 -8.74 -10.49
CA LYS A 500 13.99 -7.29 -10.24
C LYS A 500 15.28 -6.49 -10.42
N MET A 501 16.40 -7.14 -10.68
CA MET A 501 17.66 -6.43 -10.88
C MET A 501 17.62 -5.58 -12.13
N VAL A 502 18.18 -4.37 -12.00
CA VAL A 502 18.31 -3.40 -13.09
C VAL A 502 19.78 -3.10 -13.38
N MET A 503 20.05 -2.38 -14.45
CA MET A 503 21.38 -1.86 -14.76
C MET A 503 21.23 -0.44 -15.31
N LYS A 504 21.10 0.54 -14.39
CA LYS A 504 20.98 1.97 -14.72
C LYS A 504 22.21 2.72 -14.24
N GLN A 505 22.63 3.79 -14.93
CA GLN A 505 23.68 4.65 -14.42
C GLN A 505 23.20 5.35 -13.16
N ALA A 506 23.96 5.23 -12.05
CA ALA A 506 23.66 5.98 -10.84
C ALA A 506 23.90 7.47 -11.07
N PRO A 507 22.94 8.35 -10.74
CA PRO A 507 23.16 9.79 -10.74
C PRO A 507 24.34 10.16 -9.82
N SER A 508 25.21 11.05 -10.29
CA SER A 508 26.29 11.58 -9.45
C SER A 508 25.72 12.56 -8.43
N PHE A 509 26.24 12.53 -7.22
CA PHE A 509 25.90 13.52 -6.20
C PHE A 509 27.13 14.01 -5.45
N MET A 510 26.98 15.16 -4.81
CA MET A 510 27.86 15.71 -3.80
C MET A 510 26.99 16.26 -2.66
N LEU A 511 27.08 15.67 -1.49
CA LEU A 511 26.37 16.09 -0.30
C LEU A 511 27.35 16.36 0.84
N LEU A 512 26.95 17.17 1.81
CA LEU A 512 27.66 17.30 3.06
C LEU A 512 27.18 16.22 4.05
N ASP A 513 28.09 15.63 4.81
CA ASP A 513 27.74 14.83 5.96
C ASP A 513 27.40 15.72 7.18
N THR A 514 27.04 15.09 8.29
CA THR A 514 26.70 15.81 9.54
C THR A 514 27.86 16.60 10.13
N ASP A 515 29.11 16.29 9.75
CA ASP A 515 30.32 17.01 10.16
C ASP A 515 30.69 18.12 9.17
N GLY A 516 29.90 18.33 8.12
CA GLY A 516 30.12 19.32 7.09
C GLY A 516 31.18 18.95 6.03
N LYS A 517 31.58 17.69 5.95
CA LYS A 517 32.54 17.18 4.97
C LYS A 517 31.80 16.79 3.68
N GLU A 518 32.40 17.19 2.53
CA GLU A 518 31.89 16.77 1.21
C GLU A 518 32.05 15.25 0.99
N VAL A 519 30.99 14.61 0.52
CA VAL A 519 30.95 13.19 0.16
C VAL A 519 30.35 13.06 -1.24
N LYS A 520 31.03 12.35 -2.13
CA LYS A 520 30.62 12.12 -3.51
C LYS A 520 30.46 10.63 -3.77
N LEU A 521 29.51 10.24 -4.62
CA LEU A 521 29.38 8.84 -5.04
C LEU A 521 30.67 8.31 -5.65
N SER A 522 31.41 9.16 -6.39
CA SER A 522 32.70 8.81 -7.02
C SER A 522 33.80 8.39 -6.05
N ASP A 523 33.68 8.74 -4.76
CA ASP A 523 34.65 8.38 -3.72
C ASP A 523 34.62 6.88 -3.36
N PHE A 524 33.55 6.20 -3.81
CA PHE A 524 33.29 4.79 -3.51
C PHE A 524 33.35 3.89 -4.75
N LYS A 525 34.10 4.28 -5.79
CA LYS A 525 34.35 3.39 -6.94
C LYS A 525 34.94 2.05 -6.48
N SER A 526 34.57 1.00 -7.17
CA SER A 526 34.96 -0.39 -6.87
C SER A 526 34.40 -0.96 -5.55
N LYS A 527 33.44 -0.28 -4.93
CA LYS A 527 32.69 -0.76 -3.76
C LYS A 527 31.22 -0.92 -4.09
N ILE A 528 30.57 -1.87 -3.44
CA ILE A 528 29.11 -1.88 -3.36
C ILE A 528 28.71 -0.72 -2.43
N VAL A 529 27.78 0.12 -2.87
CA VAL A 529 27.22 1.23 -2.10
C VAL A 529 25.73 0.99 -1.88
N ILE A 530 25.28 1.14 -0.65
CA ILE A 530 23.87 1.13 -0.28
C ILE A 530 23.51 2.54 0.19
N LEU A 531 22.66 3.22 -0.59
CA LEU A 531 22.06 4.50 -0.19
C LEU A 531 20.74 4.19 0.49
N ASP A 532 20.59 4.55 1.77
CA ASP A 532 19.32 4.45 2.50
C ASP A 532 18.70 5.85 2.65
N PHE A 533 17.62 6.10 1.90
CA PHE A 533 16.90 7.37 1.95
C PHE A 533 15.89 7.35 3.11
N TRP A 534 15.98 8.35 3.99
CA TRP A 534 15.22 8.41 5.23
C TRP A 534 14.96 9.84 5.72
N ALA A 535 14.06 9.99 6.73
CA ALA A 535 13.81 11.24 7.44
C ALA A 535 13.48 10.97 8.93
N THR A 536 13.64 11.97 9.80
CA THR A 536 13.40 11.84 11.24
C THR A 536 11.94 11.51 11.58
N TRP A 537 11.00 12.00 10.81
CA TRP A 537 9.56 11.70 10.96
C TRP A 537 9.13 10.34 10.38
N CYS A 538 10.03 9.63 9.70
CA CYS A 538 9.72 8.36 9.05
C CYS A 538 9.83 7.19 10.02
N GLY A 539 8.75 6.84 10.69
CA GLY A 539 8.72 5.73 11.66
C GLY A 539 9.23 4.37 11.11
N PRO A 540 8.85 3.93 9.89
CA PRO A 540 9.41 2.72 9.29
C PRO A 540 10.91 2.79 9.02
N CYS A 541 11.45 3.97 8.72
CA CYS A 541 12.89 4.18 8.53
C CYS A 541 13.65 3.89 9.83
N ILE A 542 13.21 4.54 10.93
CA ILE A 542 13.81 4.36 12.26
C ILE A 542 13.74 2.90 12.71
N LYS A 543 12.61 2.23 12.43
CA LYS A 543 12.45 0.79 12.73
C LYS A 543 13.41 -0.10 11.93
N SER A 544 13.92 0.33 10.78
CA SER A 544 14.90 -0.43 10.00
C SER A 544 16.34 -0.26 10.49
N PHE A 545 16.64 0.76 11.29
CA PHE A 545 18.01 1.10 11.71
C PHE A 545 18.75 -0.02 12.46
N PRO A 546 18.13 -0.78 13.40
CA PRO A 546 18.81 -1.90 14.03
C PRO A 546 19.27 -2.97 13.03
N ALA A 547 18.46 -3.29 12.03
CA ALA A 547 18.82 -4.22 10.97
C ALA A 547 19.95 -3.67 10.08
N MET A 548 19.89 -2.38 9.73
CA MET A 548 20.95 -1.73 8.95
C MET A 548 22.29 -1.71 9.71
N GLN A 549 22.27 -1.46 11.02
CA GLN A 549 23.48 -1.53 11.86
C GLN A 549 24.09 -2.93 11.85
N LYS A 550 23.27 -3.97 12.04
CA LYS A 550 23.74 -5.38 11.94
C LYS A 550 24.32 -5.70 10.56
N ALA A 551 23.70 -5.19 9.48
CA ALA A 551 24.24 -5.36 8.14
C ALA A 551 25.60 -4.66 7.96
N MET A 552 25.76 -3.44 8.48
CA MET A 552 27.03 -2.71 8.45
C MET A 552 28.14 -3.46 9.21
N GLU A 553 27.83 -3.99 10.37
CA GLU A 553 28.79 -4.78 11.18
C GLU A 553 29.22 -6.07 10.46
N LYS A 554 28.29 -6.70 9.70
CA LYS A 554 28.55 -7.94 8.96
C LYS A 554 29.34 -7.71 7.67
N TYR A 555 29.14 -6.56 6.97
CA TYR A 555 29.67 -6.33 5.61
C TYR A 555 30.58 -5.09 5.54
N GLU A 556 31.79 -5.20 6.13
CA GLU A 556 32.78 -4.09 6.20
C GLU A 556 33.26 -3.58 4.82
N ASN A 557 33.19 -4.42 3.79
CA ASN A 557 33.56 -4.08 2.41
C ASN A 557 32.47 -3.34 1.64
N VAL A 558 31.26 -3.23 2.18
CA VAL A 558 30.12 -2.50 1.61
C VAL A 558 30.08 -1.10 2.23
N LYS A 559 29.79 -0.08 1.43
CA LYS A 559 29.60 1.28 1.94
C LYS A 559 28.14 1.58 2.13
N PHE A 560 27.75 1.82 3.37
CA PHE A 560 26.41 2.29 3.73
C PHE A 560 26.42 3.79 3.88
N LEU A 561 25.51 4.49 3.22
CA LEU A 561 25.30 5.93 3.27
C LEU A 561 23.82 6.20 3.56
N PHE A 562 23.55 6.92 4.63
CA PHE A 562 22.19 7.25 5.05
C PHE A 562 21.85 8.65 4.56
N VAL A 563 21.03 8.77 3.51
CA VAL A 563 20.71 10.05 2.88
C VAL A 563 19.46 10.62 3.53
N ASN A 564 19.61 11.60 4.41
CA ASN A 564 18.50 12.30 5.00
C ASN A 564 17.88 13.24 3.97
N SER A 565 16.66 12.95 3.56
CA SER A 565 15.89 13.69 2.56
C SER A 565 14.47 13.91 3.04
N ARG A 566 13.76 14.88 2.45
CA ARG A 566 12.36 15.20 2.81
C ARG A 566 12.18 15.59 4.27
N GLU A 567 13.24 16.06 4.91
CA GLU A 567 13.20 16.49 6.30
C GLU A 567 12.34 17.74 6.48
N THR A 568 11.47 17.71 7.50
CA THR A 568 10.50 18.78 7.77
C THR A 568 10.84 19.63 8.99
N ALA A 569 11.87 19.27 9.75
CA ALA A 569 12.34 20.05 10.89
C ALA A 569 12.88 21.42 10.42
N GLU A 570 12.67 22.47 11.21
CA GLU A 570 13.22 23.82 10.93
C GLU A 570 14.74 23.78 10.91
N ASN A 571 15.36 23.16 11.90
CA ASN A 571 16.80 22.88 11.91
C ASN A 571 17.02 21.40 11.57
N LYS A 572 17.17 21.12 10.29
CA LYS A 572 17.30 19.75 9.78
C LYS A 572 18.52 19.02 10.35
N LEU A 573 19.66 19.69 10.44
CA LEU A 573 20.91 19.11 10.94
C LEU A 573 20.80 18.75 12.41
N GLU A 574 20.25 19.63 13.23
CA GLU A 574 20.05 19.39 14.66
C GLU A 574 19.13 18.20 14.91
N ALA A 575 17.97 18.17 14.26
CA ALA A 575 17.00 17.07 14.40
C ALA A 575 17.60 15.70 13.99
N VAL A 576 18.42 15.68 12.95
CA VAL A 576 19.13 14.46 12.50
C VAL A 576 20.19 14.05 13.53
N THR A 577 20.98 15.00 14.02
CA THR A 577 22.06 14.71 14.98
C THR A 577 21.49 14.22 16.31
N GLU A 578 20.45 14.87 16.84
CA GLU A 578 19.76 14.42 18.07
C GLU A 578 19.26 12.98 17.93
N LEU A 579 18.59 12.63 16.82
CA LEU A 579 18.08 11.26 16.61
C LEU A 579 19.21 10.23 16.53
N MET A 580 20.34 10.58 15.87
CA MET A 580 21.50 9.68 15.80
C MET A 580 22.15 9.46 17.16
N GLU A 581 22.26 10.51 17.98
CA GLU A 581 22.81 10.45 19.34
C GLU A 581 21.89 9.67 20.28
N GLU A 582 20.58 9.97 20.31
CA GLU A 582 19.59 9.26 21.12
C GLU A 582 19.57 7.76 20.85
N GLY A 583 19.61 7.36 19.58
CA GLY A 583 19.64 5.98 19.15
C GLY A 583 21.00 5.31 19.19
N SER A 584 22.07 6.07 19.45
CA SER A 584 23.50 5.63 19.37
C SER A 584 23.81 4.95 18.04
N TYR A 585 23.29 5.50 16.91
CA TYR A 585 23.47 4.93 15.58
C TYR A 585 24.80 5.40 14.95
N PRO A 586 25.72 4.47 14.59
CA PRO A 586 27.03 4.81 14.01
C PRO A 586 26.97 5.08 12.50
N PHE A 587 25.93 5.77 12.04
CA PHE A 587 25.64 5.92 10.62
C PHE A 587 26.41 7.08 9.98
N HIS A 588 26.87 6.87 8.75
CA HIS A 588 27.39 7.95 7.91
C HIS A 588 26.22 8.65 7.22
N VAL A 589 25.73 9.72 7.83
CA VAL A 589 24.55 10.46 7.36
C VAL A 589 24.97 11.59 6.43
N LEU A 590 24.30 11.67 5.28
CA LEU A 590 24.44 12.73 4.28
C LEU A 590 23.18 13.58 4.26
N MET A 591 23.35 14.91 4.21
CA MET A 591 22.26 15.87 4.29
C MET A 591 21.81 16.32 2.89
N ASP A 592 20.74 15.76 2.37
CA ASP A 592 20.09 16.19 1.12
C ASP A 592 19.06 17.31 1.40
N VAL A 593 19.56 18.45 1.88
CA VAL A 593 18.73 19.55 2.41
C VAL A 593 17.71 20.07 1.40
N LYS A 594 18.02 19.99 0.09
CA LYS A 594 17.18 20.50 -1.00
C LYS A 594 16.37 19.41 -1.71
N ASP A 595 16.51 18.15 -1.28
CA ASP A 595 15.90 16.99 -1.91
C ASP A 595 16.32 16.78 -3.39
N GLU A 596 17.51 17.29 -3.78
CA GLU A 596 18.02 17.18 -5.15
C GLU A 596 18.48 15.76 -5.47
N VAL A 597 19.12 15.08 -4.51
CA VAL A 597 19.56 13.70 -4.67
C VAL A 597 18.36 12.76 -4.60
N PHE A 598 17.42 13.00 -3.69
CA PHE A 598 16.14 12.32 -3.64
C PHE A 598 15.41 12.34 -4.98
N GLY A 599 15.37 13.53 -5.62
CA GLY A 599 14.75 13.71 -6.94
C GLY A 599 15.53 13.03 -8.07
N SER A 600 16.87 13.15 -8.09
CA SER A 600 17.71 12.58 -9.16
C SER A 600 17.73 11.05 -9.16
N TYR A 601 17.52 10.41 -8.00
CA TYR A 601 17.35 8.98 -7.85
C TYR A 601 15.90 8.53 -8.00
N GLU A 602 14.99 9.42 -8.37
CA GLU A 602 13.56 9.14 -8.60
C GLU A 602 12.85 8.52 -7.38
N ILE A 603 13.32 8.85 -6.15
CA ILE A 603 12.76 8.27 -4.93
C ILE A 603 11.37 8.83 -4.64
N SER A 604 10.41 7.95 -4.45
CA SER A 604 9.00 8.32 -4.20
C SER A 604 8.55 8.10 -2.76
N PHE A 605 9.23 7.22 -2.02
CA PHE A 605 8.85 6.79 -0.68
C PHE A 605 10.05 6.69 0.26
N LEU A 606 9.76 6.78 1.57
CA LEU A 606 10.72 6.47 2.62
C LEU A 606 10.22 5.29 3.48
N PRO A 607 11.11 4.38 3.89
CA PRO A 607 12.50 4.24 3.45
C PRO A 607 12.62 3.66 2.03
N THR A 608 13.62 4.09 1.28
CA THR A 608 14.04 3.44 0.03
C THR A 608 15.54 3.22 0.07
N LYS A 609 15.96 2.03 -0.31
CA LYS A 609 17.38 1.64 -0.41
C LYS A 609 17.75 1.43 -1.87
N ILE A 610 18.80 2.11 -2.32
CA ILE A 610 19.37 1.96 -3.66
C ILE A 610 20.69 1.22 -3.53
N ILE A 611 20.81 0.10 -4.22
CA ILE A 611 22.01 -0.75 -4.23
C ILE A 611 22.77 -0.50 -5.52
N ILE A 612 24.01 -0.03 -5.37
CA ILE A 612 24.90 0.41 -6.46
C ILE A 612 26.14 -0.50 -6.48
N ASP A 613 26.53 -0.97 -7.66
CA ASP A 613 27.73 -1.82 -7.81
C ASP A 613 29.02 -0.98 -7.91
N GLY A 614 30.18 -1.67 -7.91
CA GLY A 614 31.49 -1.04 -8.01
C GLY A 614 31.74 -0.24 -9.30
N ASN A 615 30.90 -0.41 -10.33
CA ASN A 615 30.94 0.35 -11.58
C ASN A 615 29.97 1.54 -11.56
N GLN A 616 29.44 1.88 -10.40
CA GLN A 616 28.47 2.96 -10.18
C GLN A 616 27.17 2.78 -10.99
N LYS A 617 26.71 1.54 -11.12
CA LYS A 617 25.41 1.21 -11.68
C LYS A 617 24.41 0.86 -10.57
N ILE A 618 23.22 1.43 -10.64
CA ILE A 618 22.09 0.96 -9.81
C ILE A 618 21.75 -0.45 -10.26
N ARG A 619 21.72 -1.36 -9.30
CA ARG A 619 21.45 -2.78 -9.52
C ARG A 619 20.13 -3.23 -8.92
N TYR A 620 19.65 -2.55 -7.89
CA TYR A 620 18.40 -2.88 -7.21
C TYR A 620 17.86 -1.67 -6.45
N GLU A 621 16.52 -1.63 -6.33
CA GLU A 621 15.80 -0.68 -5.50
C GLU A 621 14.89 -1.46 -4.54
N SER A 622 15.02 -1.19 -3.24
CA SER A 622 14.18 -1.75 -2.18
C SER A 622 13.36 -0.65 -1.53
N VAL A 623 12.03 -0.75 -1.61
CA VAL A 623 11.10 0.25 -1.09
C VAL A 623 10.36 -0.27 0.12
N GLY A 624 10.38 0.49 1.21
CA GLY A 624 9.68 0.17 2.45
C GLY A 624 10.52 -0.64 3.43
N TYR A 625 9.87 -1.12 4.50
CA TYR A 625 10.45 -1.98 5.52
C TYR A 625 9.43 -3.03 5.95
N LEU A 626 9.72 -4.27 5.69
CA LEU A 626 8.84 -5.41 5.97
C LEU A 626 9.17 -6.12 7.30
N GLY A 627 10.38 -5.92 7.81
CA GLY A 627 10.89 -6.51 9.03
C GLY A 627 12.40 -6.67 9.02
N GLU A 628 12.98 -6.98 10.18
CA GLU A 628 14.43 -7.10 10.36
C GLU A 628 14.99 -8.28 9.57
N THR A 629 14.37 -9.46 9.71
CA THR A 629 14.82 -10.68 9.02
C THR A 629 14.74 -10.51 7.51
N GLU A 630 13.60 -10.00 7.01
CA GLU A 630 13.38 -9.79 5.58
C GLU A 630 14.41 -8.82 4.98
N LEU A 631 14.75 -7.75 5.69
CA LEU A 631 15.76 -6.78 5.25
C LEU A 631 17.17 -7.39 5.23
N LEU A 632 17.54 -8.12 6.28
CA LEU A 632 18.86 -8.76 6.37
C LEU A 632 19.04 -9.84 5.29
N ASP A 633 18.01 -10.66 5.05
CA ASP A 633 18.04 -11.68 4.00
C ASP A 633 18.12 -11.07 2.59
N GLU A 634 17.40 -9.97 2.35
CA GLU A 634 17.45 -9.23 1.07
C GLU A 634 18.86 -8.66 0.83
N LEU A 635 19.42 -7.95 1.82
CA LEU A 635 20.77 -7.38 1.73
C LEU A 635 21.84 -8.45 1.55
N GLU A 636 21.75 -9.57 2.27
CA GLU A 636 22.69 -10.69 2.12
C GLU A 636 22.69 -11.25 0.70
N ASN A 637 21.52 -11.52 0.13
CA ASN A 637 21.42 -12.01 -1.24
C ASN A 637 21.98 -11.00 -2.25
N LEU A 638 21.62 -9.72 -2.12
CA LEU A 638 22.09 -8.66 -3.02
C LEU A 638 23.62 -8.50 -2.97
N ILE A 639 24.20 -8.46 -1.77
CA ILE A 639 25.64 -8.32 -1.59
C ILE A 639 26.38 -9.54 -2.15
N ASN A 640 25.86 -10.74 -1.92
CA ASN A 640 26.46 -11.97 -2.47
C ASN A 640 26.38 -12.01 -4.00
N ILE A 641 25.22 -11.67 -4.61
CA ILE A 641 25.06 -11.61 -6.07
C ILE A 641 26.04 -10.61 -6.69
N LEU A 642 26.21 -9.43 -6.07
CA LEU A 642 27.09 -8.38 -6.59
C LEU A 642 28.57 -8.68 -6.28
N GLY A 643 28.87 -9.33 -5.17
CA GLY A 643 30.23 -9.78 -4.82
C GLY A 643 30.77 -10.83 -5.79
N ASP A 644 29.92 -11.75 -6.24
CA ASP A 644 30.27 -12.78 -7.24
C ASP A 644 30.52 -12.19 -8.65
N THR A 645 30.06 -10.95 -8.91
CA THR A 645 30.23 -10.26 -10.21
C THR A 645 31.45 -9.33 -10.30
N VAL A 646 32.21 -9.18 -9.21
CA VAL A 646 33.40 -8.32 -9.12
C VAL A 646 34.72 -9.09 -9.30
N ILE A 647 34.68 -10.31 -9.84
CA ILE A 647 35.89 -11.06 -10.22
C ILE A 647 36.12 -10.93 -11.70
#